data_0c407baa660e94df23fc78b3e876814e
#
_entry.id   0c407baa660e94df23fc78b3e876814e
#
_cell.length_a   1.000
_cell.length_b   1.000
_cell.length_c   1.000
_cell.angle_alpha   90.00
_cell.angle_beta   90.00
_cell.angle_gamma   90.00
#
_symmetry.space_group_name_H-M   'P 1'
#
loop_
_entity.id
_entity.type
_entity.pdbx_description
1 polymer ?
#
loop_
_entity_poly.entity_id
_entity_poly.type
_entity_poly.pdbx_seq_one_letter_code
_entity_poly.pdbx_strand_id
1 'polypeptide(L)'
;NLATLIDKADVALDGLLGIGSVGLLRKEFRPLVKAFNDSPALRLAVDVPTGIDPTTGEINETGLAVEADLTVTFGAFKTGLLTGPGVEHAGEVHLVDIGLGDHLPKPPVRIVSQNQALEISREPVRSSDKYSRGVVGVIAGSKNYPGAALLAVGAARRSGVGMVRYVGPCAAEVIKEFSDVVATNSLANAGRAQVWLVGPGLGQDKEAKKLLKESLALATPLVIDADGLNLLAAHTSPKDLKHRFKQGLVTLLTPHAGEATRLLEAVGERDLLDEGRIAIAKGLADSWRSVTLLKGPGTVVAAPNSNQVWIDRLGDQSLATAGSGDVLSGLLAGVMAHRIAGTSRSNDDDIDWAKLSAQAVAWHALTGKRAASTSRNFVTSADLLGHLGGSTACHGTPRVQIDSQAIMHNVDVLVQSAGNAEVMAVVKANAYGHGLVGVSKLARAAGASWLGVAQLDEALQLRAAGDAGPLLAWLAVPEDDFVSCVTQDVDLGLSASWALSKAAEAARLVGAPARVHLKIDTGLGRAGATRAEWESLVAMALGFEAEGTMTIVGIWSHFALADAPGDKTIEKQLEVFGQACEVAKSMGVRNPIRHIANSAATLSLPKAHFDLVRPGIAIYGISPGAQVGRVEDFGLVPAMRVSTSLSMVKRVSAGTGLSYGHEYKTKRDANVAIVPLGYADGVPRNATNRGPVWCAGARRTVSGRVCMDQFVVDIGDAPAQAGDEAVLFGSGAAGEPTAEDWASATGTIAYEIVTRISPRSGREFL
;
A
#
# COMPACT_ATOMS: atom_id res chain seq x y z
N ASN A 1 -31.22 -6.07 27.92
CA ASN A 1 -31.12 -6.96 26.78
C ASN A 1 -29.74 -6.77 26.12
N LEU A 2 -29.02 -7.89 25.85
CA LEU A 2 -27.65 -7.84 25.33
C LEU A 2 -27.58 -7.11 23.97
N ALA A 3 -28.56 -7.35 23.09
CA ALA A 3 -28.66 -6.63 21.83
C ALA A 3 -28.67 -5.09 22.00
N THR A 4 -29.44 -4.59 22.98
CA THR A 4 -29.51 -3.14 23.28
C THR A 4 -28.19 -2.61 23.85
N LEU A 5 -27.34 -3.45 24.45
CA LEU A 5 -26.01 -3.06 24.92
C LEU A 5 -25.02 -3.00 23.75
N ILE A 6 -25.10 -3.98 22.85
CA ILE A 6 -24.29 -4.04 21.63
C ILE A 6 -24.57 -2.82 20.73
N ASP A 7 -25.84 -2.45 20.53
CA ASP A 7 -26.21 -1.27 19.74
C ASP A 7 -25.70 0.08 20.27
N LYS A 8 -25.30 0.13 21.54
CA LYS A 8 -24.78 1.34 22.19
C LYS A 8 -23.27 1.31 22.40
N ALA A 9 -22.63 0.22 22.03
CA ALA A 9 -21.20 0.05 22.19
C ALA A 9 -20.44 0.72 21.05
N ASP A 10 -19.27 1.27 21.34
CA ASP A 10 -18.32 1.76 20.34
C ASP A 10 -17.55 0.58 19.72
N VAL A 11 -17.33 -0.48 20.50
CA VAL A 11 -16.63 -1.71 20.09
C VAL A 11 -17.40 -2.93 20.62
N ALA A 12 -17.67 -3.87 19.75
CA ALA A 12 -18.24 -5.17 20.08
C ALA A 12 -17.19 -6.26 19.89
N LEU A 13 -17.01 -7.10 20.92
CA LEU A 13 -16.02 -8.19 20.90
C LEU A 13 -16.72 -9.54 20.78
N ASP A 14 -16.37 -10.31 19.73
CA ASP A 14 -16.74 -11.71 19.60
C ASP A 14 -15.68 -12.62 20.25
N GLY A 15 -15.98 -13.15 21.39
CA GLY A 15 -15.21 -14.19 22.09
C GLY A 15 -16.06 -15.39 22.46
N LEU A 16 -17.16 -15.63 21.71
CA LEU A 16 -18.11 -16.70 22.03
C LEU A 16 -17.55 -18.08 21.78
N LEU A 17 -16.88 -18.30 20.65
CA LEU A 17 -16.32 -19.57 20.24
C LEU A 17 -14.92 -19.37 19.64
N GLY A 18 -14.00 -20.28 19.95
CA GLY A 18 -12.63 -20.30 19.40
C GLY A 18 -12.38 -21.51 18.48
N ILE A 19 -11.11 -21.82 18.21
CA ILE A 19 -10.64 -22.86 17.29
C ILE A 19 -11.17 -24.29 17.57
N GLY A 20 -11.67 -24.56 18.75
CA GLY A 20 -12.25 -25.87 19.11
C GLY A 20 -13.73 -26.06 18.72
N SER A 21 -14.36 -25.05 18.14
CA SER A 21 -15.79 -25.12 17.77
C SER A 21 -15.94 -25.52 16.31
N VAL A 22 -16.32 -26.76 16.11
CA VAL A 22 -16.66 -27.30 14.79
C VAL A 22 -18.14 -27.70 14.78
N GLY A 23 -18.86 -27.41 13.70
CA GLY A 23 -20.26 -27.85 13.50
C GLY A 23 -21.29 -26.74 13.75
N LEU A 24 -22.54 -27.16 14.00
CA LEU A 24 -23.73 -26.30 14.10
C LEU A 24 -23.60 -25.24 15.21
N LEU A 25 -23.85 -23.99 14.87
CA LEU A 25 -23.98 -22.92 15.87
C LEU A 25 -25.17 -23.19 16.80
N ARG A 26 -24.92 -23.27 18.11
CA ARG A 26 -25.95 -23.54 19.12
C ARG A 26 -27.07 -22.49 19.05
N LYS A 27 -28.31 -22.91 19.29
CA LYS A 27 -29.50 -22.04 19.18
C LYS A 27 -29.40 -20.79 20.02
N GLU A 28 -28.73 -20.86 21.18
CA GLU A 28 -28.53 -19.74 22.12
C GLU A 28 -27.62 -18.66 21.57
N PHE A 29 -26.65 -19.01 20.70
CA PHE A 29 -25.71 -18.04 20.12
C PHE A 29 -26.25 -17.33 18.87
N ARG A 30 -27.21 -17.90 18.17
CA ARG A 30 -27.75 -17.32 16.92
C ARG A 30 -28.31 -15.91 17.07
N PRO A 31 -29.09 -15.58 18.12
CA PRO A 31 -29.54 -14.20 18.34
C PRO A 31 -28.39 -13.24 18.66
N LEU A 32 -27.32 -13.74 19.30
CA LEU A 32 -26.15 -12.91 19.64
C LEU A 32 -25.32 -12.57 18.40
N VAL A 33 -25.06 -13.58 17.55
CA VAL A 33 -24.34 -13.37 16.27
C VAL A 33 -25.13 -12.40 15.38
N LYS A 34 -26.46 -12.55 15.31
CA LYS A 34 -27.28 -11.63 14.54
C LYS A 34 -27.23 -10.20 15.09
N ALA A 35 -27.36 -10.01 16.40
CA ALA A 35 -27.26 -8.70 17.03
C ALA A 35 -25.87 -8.08 16.87
N PHE A 36 -24.82 -8.90 16.85
CA PHE A 36 -23.46 -8.46 16.61
C PHE A 36 -23.29 -7.96 15.16
N ASN A 37 -23.77 -8.71 14.17
CA ASN A 37 -23.69 -8.34 12.76
C ASN A 37 -24.54 -7.08 12.41
N ASP A 38 -25.69 -6.92 13.09
CA ASP A 38 -26.58 -5.76 12.90
C ASP A 38 -26.08 -4.50 13.64
N SER A 39 -25.03 -4.60 14.46
CA SER A 39 -24.51 -3.49 15.28
C SER A 39 -23.71 -2.50 14.46
N PRO A 40 -23.84 -1.16 14.74
CA PRO A 40 -22.97 -0.15 14.17
C PRO A 40 -21.58 -0.06 14.84
N ALA A 41 -21.34 -0.82 15.93
CA ALA A 41 -20.05 -0.83 16.63
C ALA A 41 -18.94 -1.39 15.76
N LEU A 42 -17.67 -1.01 16.04
CA LEU A 42 -16.52 -1.69 15.48
C LEU A 42 -16.52 -3.16 15.96
N ARG A 43 -16.63 -4.09 15.04
CA ARG A 43 -16.80 -5.53 15.32
C ARG A 43 -15.46 -6.24 15.29
N LEU A 44 -15.03 -6.71 16.45
CA LEU A 44 -13.74 -7.37 16.61
C LEU A 44 -13.94 -8.85 17.01
N ALA A 45 -13.36 -9.76 16.23
CA ALA A 45 -13.34 -11.18 16.57
C ALA A 45 -12.02 -11.58 17.26
N VAL A 46 -12.13 -12.37 18.31
CA VAL A 46 -10.99 -12.91 19.05
C VAL A 46 -10.68 -14.30 18.52
N ASP A 47 -9.52 -14.45 17.92
CA ASP A 47 -8.94 -15.65 17.33
C ASP A 47 -9.61 -16.12 16.03
N VAL A 48 -10.91 -16.37 16.00
CA VAL A 48 -11.70 -16.77 14.83
C VAL A 48 -13.13 -16.25 14.98
N PRO A 49 -13.74 -15.64 13.95
CA PRO A 49 -15.15 -15.26 14.01
C PRO A 49 -16.04 -16.44 14.31
N THR A 50 -16.95 -16.29 15.27
CA THR A 50 -17.90 -17.35 15.66
C THR A 50 -18.74 -17.81 14.48
N GLY A 51 -18.72 -19.10 14.18
CA GLY A 51 -19.48 -19.72 13.09
C GLY A 51 -18.65 -20.00 11.83
N ILE A 52 -17.39 -19.59 11.80
CA ILE A 52 -16.43 -19.93 10.75
C ILE A 52 -15.61 -21.15 11.20
N ASP A 53 -15.45 -22.13 10.31
CA ASP A 53 -14.52 -23.24 10.52
C ASP A 53 -13.07 -22.75 10.42
N PRO A 54 -12.26 -22.90 11.47
CA PRO A 54 -10.89 -22.35 11.51
C PRO A 54 -9.92 -23.03 10.52
N THR A 55 -10.30 -24.18 9.96
CA THR A 55 -9.48 -24.96 9.03
C THR A 55 -9.88 -24.71 7.58
N THR A 56 -11.19 -24.78 7.28
CA THR A 56 -11.71 -24.70 5.91
C THR A 56 -12.15 -23.30 5.51
N GLY A 57 -12.53 -22.46 6.48
CA GLY A 57 -13.11 -21.14 6.24
C GLY A 57 -14.59 -21.17 5.86
N GLU A 58 -15.19 -22.35 5.89
CA GLU A 58 -16.62 -22.50 5.55
C GLU A 58 -17.49 -22.01 6.70
N ILE A 59 -18.67 -21.50 6.35
CA ILE A 59 -19.71 -21.13 7.31
C ILE A 59 -20.42 -22.43 7.73
N ASN A 60 -20.74 -22.53 9.00
CA ASN A 60 -21.50 -23.68 9.52
C ASN A 60 -22.84 -23.89 8.78
N GLU A 61 -23.45 -25.07 8.92
CA GLU A 61 -24.69 -25.48 8.23
C GLU A 61 -25.90 -24.56 8.50
N THR A 62 -25.82 -23.65 9.50
CA THR A 62 -26.89 -22.67 9.75
C THR A 62 -26.81 -21.46 8.83
N GLY A 63 -25.72 -21.30 8.07
CA GLY A 63 -25.48 -20.14 7.23
C GLY A 63 -25.27 -18.83 8.02
N LEU A 64 -24.99 -18.92 9.34
CA LEU A 64 -24.83 -17.76 10.21
C LEU A 64 -23.46 -17.77 10.87
N ALA A 65 -22.68 -16.74 10.62
CA ALA A 65 -21.38 -16.48 11.26
C ALA A 65 -21.24 -15.00 11.61
N VAL A 66 -20.33 -14.70 12.52
CA VAL A 66 -19.95 -13.32 12.84
C VAL A 66 -19.26 -12.70 11.63
N GLU A 67 -19.65 -11.46 11.33
CA GLU A 67 -18.99 -10.58 10.35
C GLU A 67 -18.17 -9.56 11.10
N ALA A 68 -16.88 -9.81 11.26
CA ALA A 68 -15.96 -8.92 11.94
C ALA A 68 -15.36 -7.89 10.98
N ASP A 69 -15.11 -6.68 11.48
CA ASP A 69 -14.31 -5.68 10.76
C ASP A 69 -12.81 -5.95 10.96
N LEU A 70 -12.48 -6.57 12.10
CA LEU A 70 -11.12 -6.93 12.50
C LEU A 70 -11.12 -8.26 13.24
N THR A 71 -10.17 -9.15 12.89
CA THR A 71 -9.90 -10.38 13.66
C THR A 71 -8.48 -10.36 14.21
N VAL A 72 -8.34 -10.50 15.53
CA VAL A 72 -7.04 -10.66 16.19
C VAL A 72 -6.82 -12.13 16.47
N THR A 73 -5.88 -12.77 15.77
CA THR A 73 -5.55 -14.18 15.88
C THR A 73 -4.19 -14.39 16.52
N PHE A 74 -3.97 -15.51 17.22
CA PHE A 74 -2.82 -15.72 18.09
C PHE A 74 -1.91 -16.86 17.62
N GLY A 75 -0.58 -16.66 17.70
CA GLY A 75 0.47 -17.66 17.46
C GLY A 75 0.67 -18.01 16.00
N ALA A 76 -0.39 -18.37 15.27
CA ALA A 76 -0.35 -18.64 13.83
C ALA A 76 -1.67 -18.26 13.17
N PHE A 77 -1.63 -17.91 11.87
CA PHE A 77 -2.84 -17.75 11.08
C PHE A 77 -3.62 -19.07 11.00
N LYS A 78 -4.90 -19.03 11.25
CA LYS A 78 -5.80 -20.14 10.97
C LYS A 78 -6.14 -20.12 9.48
N THR A 79 -6.06 -21.27 8.83
CA THR A 79 -6.27 -21.38 7.38
C THR A 79 -7.64 -20.89 6.95
N GLY A 80 -8.67 -21.14 7.79
CA GLY A 80 -10.02 -20.68 7.55
C GLY A 80 -10.21 -19.15 7.54
N LEU A 81 -9.30 -18.38 8.11
CA LEU A 81 -9.30 -16.91 8.00
C LEU A 81 -8.74 -16.41 6.66
N LEU A 82 -8.10 -17.29 5.88
CA LEU A 82 -7.33 -16.95 4.69
C LEU A 82 -7.96 -17.44 3.40
N THR A 83 -9.06 -18.20 3.47
CA THR A 83 -9.70 -18.79 2.28
C THR A 83 -11.21 -18.95 2.45
N GLY A 84 -11.92 -18.94 1.34
CA GLY A 84 -13.38 -19.11 1.32
C GLY A 84 -14.15 -17.97 1.98
N PRO A 85 -15.36 -18.24 2.46
CA PRO A 85 -16.19 -17.27 3.19
C PRO A 85 -15.51 -16.67 4.41
N GLY A 86 -14.61 -17.41 5.05
CA GLY A 86 -13.85 -16.93 6.21
C GLY A 86 -13.05 -15.67 5.96
N VAL A 87 -12.61 -15.42 4.72
CA VAL A 87 -11.89 -14.16 4.35
C VAL A 87 -12.80 -12.95 4.51
N GLU A 88 -14.05 -13.06 4.06
CA GLU A 88 -15.03 -11.97 4.12
C GLU A 88 -15.51 -11.73 5.56
N HIS A 89 -15.68 -12.81 6.33
CA HIS A 89 -16.16 -12.75 7.71
C HIS A 89 -15.08 -12.32 8.71
N ALA A 90 -13.80 -12.52 8.41
CA ALA A 90 -12.70 -12.16 9.30
C ALA A 90 -12.33 -10.67 9.27
N GLY A 91 -12.70 -9.94 8.23
CA GLY A 91 -12.24 -8.58 8.02
C GLY A 91 -10.71 -8.50 7.91
N GLU A 92 -10.12 -7.45 8.47
CA GLU A 92 -8.66 -7.34 8.55
C GLU A 92 -8.11 -8.31 9.62
N VAL A 93 -7.17 -9.21 9.24
CA VAL A 93 -6.64 -10.21 10.17
C VAL A 93 -5.27 -9.81 10.69
N HIS A 94 -5.16 -9.63 12.01
CA HIS A 94 -3.92 -9.33 12.73
C HIS A 94 -3.43 -10.55 13.50
N LEU A 95 -2.18 -10.94 13.24
CA LEU A 95 -1.52 -12.01 13.99
C LEU A 95 -0.74 -11.43 15.17
N VAL A 96 -1.04 -11.90 16.36
CA VAL A 96 -0.27 -11.60 17.58
C VAL A 96 0.65 -12.79 17.87
N ASP A 97 1.96 -12.52 17.90
CA ASP A 97 2.94 -13.52 18.34
C ASP A 97 2.84 -13.71 19.86
N ILE A 98 2.62 -14.94 20.27
CA ILE A 98 2.54 -15.37 21.68
C ILE A 98 3.70 -16.32 22.06
N GLY A 99 4.79 -16.26 21.30
CA GLY A 99 6.01 -17.03 21.58
C GLY A 99 5.94 -18.50 21.19
N LEU A 100 5.02 -18.91 20.31
CA LEU A 100 4.88 -20.32 19.87
C LEU A 100 5.80 -20.69 18.72
N GLY A 101 6.52 -19.74 18.10
CA GLY A 101 7.23 -19.94 16.83
C GLY A 101 8.07 -21.22 16.75
N ASP A 102 8.90 -21.50 17.76
CA ASP A 102 9.79 -22.68 17.79
C ASP A 102 9.06 -24.01 18.14
N HIS A 103 7.82 -23.90 18.62
CA HIS A 103 7.02 -25.04 19.05
C HIS A 103 5.96 -25.45 18.00
N LEU A 104 5.76 -24.67 16.96
CA LEU A 104 4.82 -24.98 15.90
C LEU A 104 5.42 -26.01 14.93
N PRO A 105 4.61 -27.01 14.48
CA PRO A 105 5.03 -27.93 13.44
C PRO A 105 5.26 -27.16 12.13
N LYS A 106 6.03 -27.77 11.21
CA LYS A 106 6.16 -27.20 9.85
C LYS A 106 4.76 -27.04 9.24
N PRO A 107 4.34 -25.81 8.87
CA PRO A 107 2.99 -25.59 8.43
C PRO A 107 2.72 -26.28 7.08
N PRO A 108 1.60 -26.99 6.92
CA PRO A 108 1.19 -27.54 5.63
C PRO A 108 0.70 -26.43 4.67
N VAL A 109 0.30 -25.29 5.21
CA VAL A 109 -0.15 -24.11 4.45
C VAL A 109 0.85 -22.99 4.65
N ARG A 110 1.19 -22.31 3.57
CA ARG A 110 2.10 -21.14 3.54
C ARG A 110 1.44 -19.96 2.85
N ILE A 111 1.87 -18.79 3.21
CA ILE A 111 1.50 -17.53 2.56
C ILE A 111 2.74 -16.90 1.92
N VAL A 112 2.54 -16.14 0.84
CA VAL A 112 3.59 -15.35 0.21
C VAL A 112 3.58 -13.96 0.82
N SER A 113 4.73 -13.50 1.30
CA SER A 113 4.88 -12.12 1.74
C SER A 113 4.98 -11.16 0.53
N GLN A 114 4.73 -9.87 0.78
CA GLN A 114 4.88 -8.85 -0.25
C GLN A 114 6.29 -8.87 -0.88
N ASN A 115 7.34 -8.97 -0.07
CA ASN A 115 8.72 -9.02 -0.57
C ASN A 115 8.95 -10.25 -1.46
N GLN A 116 8.46 -11.42 -1.05
CA GLN A 116 8.57 -12.65 -1.85
C GLN A 116 7.82 -12.57 -3.19
N ALA A 117 6.69 -11.85 -3.24
CA ALA A 117 5.97 -11.61 -4.48
C ALA A 117 6.80 -10.79 -5.48
N LEU A 118 7.66 -9.91 -5.00
CA LEU A 118 8.50 -9.02 -5.80
C LEU A 118 9.81 -9.67 -6.25
N GLU A 119 10.30 -10.69 -5.54
CA GLU A 119 11.51 -11.44 -5.88
C GLU A 119 11.44 -12.18 -7.23
N ILE A 120 10.25 -12.46 -7.75
CA ILE A 120 10.10 -13.15 -9.06
C ILE A 120 10.44 -12.27 -10.26
N SER A 121 10.42 -10.96 -10.10
CA SER A 121 10.81 -9.98 -11.10
C SER A 121 12.33 -9.84 -11.12
N ARG A 122 13.00 -10.69 -11.91
CA ARG A 122 14.46 -10.58 -12.12
C ARG A 122 14.75 -9.54 -13.18
N GLU A 123 15.71 -8.67 -12.88
CA GLU A 123 16.16 -7.70 -13.86
C GLU A 123 17.01 -8.31 -14.96
N PRO A 124 16.90 -7.79 -16.19
CA PRO A 124 17.82 -8.14 -17.25
C PRO A 124 19.26 -7.75 -16.86
N VAL A 125 20.19 -8.68 -17.01
CA VAL A 125 21.62 -8.39 -16.90
C VAL A 125 22.15 -7.86 -18.24
N ARG A 126 23.32 -7.23 -18.22
CA ARG A 126 23.90 -6.58 -19.41
C ARG A 126 24.08 -7.52 -20.63
N SER A 127 24.22 -8.82 -20.39
CA SER A 127 24.32 -9.86 -21.42
C SER A 127 22.97 -10.47 -21.82
N SER A 128 21.85 -9.97 -21.27
CA SER A 128 20.53 -10.52 -21.60
C SER A 128 20.12 -10.17 -23.02
N ASP A 129 19.55 -11.17 -23.70
CA ASP A 129 18.87 -11.01 -24.99
C ASP A 129 17.41 -11.46 -24.91
N LYS A 130 16.67 -11.35 -26.01
CA LYS A 130 15.24 -11.70 -26.07
C LYS A 130 14.96 -13.18 -25.77
N TYR A 131 15.92 -14.08 -25.93
CA TYR A 131 15.76 -15.52 -25.68
C TYR A 131 16.17 -15.89 -24.25
N SER A 132 17.23 -15.28 -23.74
CA SER A 132 17.71 -15.48 -22.36
C SER A 132 16.75 -14.92 -21.30
N ARG A 133 15.87 -13.98 -21.70
CA ARG A 133 14.76 -13.47 -20.87
C ARG A 133 13.50 -14.33 -20.94
N GLY A 134 13.44 -15.30 -21.81
CA GLY A 134 12.30 -16.19 -22.01
C GLY A 134 11.36 -15.77 -23.14
N VAL A 135 10.77 -16.75 -23.75
CA VAL A 135 9.75 -16.59 -24.79
C VAL A 135 8.48 -17.29 -24.32
N VAL A 136 7.37 -16.58 -24.28
CA VAL A 136 6.06 -17.14 -23.94
C VAL A 136 5.17 -17.17 -25.17
N GLY A 137 4.43 -18.27 -25.36
CA GLY A 137 3.39 -18.39 -26.36
C GLY A 137 2.00 -18.22 -25.74
N VAL A 138 1.10 -17.51 -26.39
CA VAL A 138 -0.26 -17.27 -25.97
C VAL A 138 -1.23 -17.72 -27.06
N ILE A 139 -2.07 -18.70 -26.75
CA ILE A 139 -3.15 -19.24 -27.58
C ILE A 139 -4.47 -18.79 -26.95
N ALA A 140 -5.02 -17.70 -27.45
CA ALA A 140 -6.13 -17.01 -26.81
C ALA A 140 -7.02 -16.27 -27.81
N GLY A 141 -8.21 -15.90 -27.39
CA GLY A 141 -9.14 -15.10 -28.16
C GLY A 141 -9.92 -15.85 -29.21
N SER A 142 -11.06 -15.31 -29.54
CA SER A 142 -11.93 -15.73 -30.63
C SER A 142 -12.57 -14.48 -31.24
N LYS A 143 -13.32 -14.63 -32.32
CA LYS A 143 -14.08 -13.52 -32.92
C LYS A 143 -15.02 -12.83 -31.91
N ASN A 144 -15.53 -13.61 -30.95
CA ASN A 144 -16.46 -13.10 -29.91
C ASN A 144 -15.74 -12.49 -28.72
N TYR A 145 -14.50 -12.89 -28.43
CA TYR A 145 -13.73 -12.51 -27.25
C TYR A 145 -12.30 -12.06 -27.57
N PRO A 146 -12.12 -11.05 -28.43
CA PRO A 146 -10.78 -10.55 -28.77
C PRO A 146 -10.07 -9.89 -27.60
N GLY A 147 -10.84 -9.30 -26.64
CA GLY A 147 -10.31 -8.65 -25.47
C GLY A 147 -9.51 -9.56 -24.55
N ALA A 148 -9.92 -10.84 -24.41
CA ALA A 148 -9.19 -11.82 -23.61
C ALA A 148 -7.78 -12.08 -24.15
N ALA A 149 -7.62 -12.11 -25.48
CA ALA A 149 -6.30 -12.21 -26.12
C ALA A 149 -5.42 -11.00 -25.79
N LEU A 150 -5.98 -9.78 -25.88
CA LEU A 150 -5.25 -8.55 -25.59
C LEU A 150 -4.80 -8.48 -24.14
N LEU A 151 -5.67 -8.86 -23.20
CA LEU A 151 -5.35 -8.87 -21.76
C LEU A 151 -4.25 -9.91 -21.45
N ALA A 152 -4.38 -11.13 -21.92
CA ALA A 152 -3.40 -12.19 -21.70
C ALA A 152 -2.03 -11.87 -22.32
N VAL A 153 -2.02 -11.40 -23.57
CA VAL A 153 -0.79 -10.97 -24.27
C VAL A 153 -0.17 -9.74 -23.57
N GLY A 154 -0.99 -8.76 -23.21
CA GLY A 154 -0.55 -7.56 -22.50
C GLY A 154 0.11 -7.87 -21.16
N ALA A 155 -0.44 -8.81 -20.40
CA ALA A 155 0.14 -9.26 -19.12
C ALA A 155 1.43 -10.06 -19.32
N ALA A 156 1.44 -10.99 -20.28
CA ALA A 156 2.64 -11.75 -20.63
C ALA A 156 3.82 -10.84 -21.02
N ARG A 157 3.59 -9.78 -21.78
CA ARG A 157 4.61 -8.77 -22.15
C ARG A 157 5.22 -8.05 -20.96
N ARG A 158 4.42 -7.87 -19.90
CA ARG A 158 4.82 -7.14 -18.67
C ARG A 158 5.40 -8.03 -17.58
N SER A 159 5.46 -9.34 -17.80
CA SER A 159 6.00 -10.31 -16.83
C SER A 159 7.52 -10.41 -16.75
N GLY A 160 8.24 -9.64 -17.58
CA GLY A 160 9.70 -9.67 -17.66
C GLY A 160 10.28 -10.50 -18.81
N VAL A 161 9.46 -11.22 -19.60
CA VAL A 161 9.92 -12.00 -20.77
C VAL A 161 10.51 -11.14 -21.86
N GLY A 162 11.41 -11.72 -22.67
CA GLY A 162 12.03 -11.05 -23.80
C GLY A 162 11.20 -11.06 -25.09
N MET A 163 10.22 -11.99 -25.22
CA MET A 163 9.37 -12.11 -26.41
C MET A 163 8.04 -12.77 -26.08
N VAL A 164 6.98 -12.27 -26.70
CA VAL A 164 5.67 -12.92 -26.71
C VAL A 164 5.32 -13.38 -28.15
N ARG A 165 4.82 -14.59 -28.26
CA ARG A 165 4.27 -15.17 -29.49
C ARG A 165 2.77 -15.37 -29.29
N TYR A 166 1.99 -14.92 -30.24
CA TYR A 166 0.55 -15.09 -30.24
C TYR A 166 0.10 -16.07 -31.31
N VAL A 167 -0.86 -16.94 -30.98
CA VAL A 167 -1.53 -17.83 -31.91
C VAL A 167 -3.04 -17.71 -31.76
N GLY A 168 -3.72 -17.33 -32.80
CA GLY A 168 -5.18 -17.26 -32.78
C GLY A 168 -5.77 -16.32 -33.82
N PRO A 169 -7.11 -16.23 -33.88
CA PRO A 169 -7.81 -15.45 -34.88
C PRO A 169 -7.69 -13.93 -34.72
N CYS A 170 -7.23 -13.44 -33.56
CA CYS A 170 -7.11 -12.02 -33.26
C CYS A 170 -5.69 -11.48 -33.54
N ALA A 171 -4.95 -12.06 -34.49
CA ALA A 171 -3.58 -11.67 -34.83
C ALA A 171 -3.46 -10.20 -35.27
N ALA A 172 -4.44 -9.70 -36.00
CA ALA A 172 -4.46 -8.31 -36.45
C ALA A 172 -4.65 -7.31 -35.29
N GLU A 173 -5.58 -7.60 -34.40
CA GLU A 173 -5.87 -6.79 -33.18
C GLU A 173 -4.67 -6.78 -32.25
N VAL A 174 -4.06 -7.95 -32.02
CA VAL A 174 -2.87 -8.08 -31.18
C VAL A 174 -1.69 -7.28 -31.75
N ILE A 175 -1.40 -7.35 -33.06
CA ILE A 175 -0.31 -6.57 -33.65
C ILE A 175 -0.61 -5.08 -33.65
N LYS A 176 -1.88 -4.70 -33.86
CA LYS A 176 -2.30 -3.29 -33.80
C LYS A 176 -2.05 -2.68 -32.42
N GLU A 177 -2.35 -3.43 -31.35
CA GLU A 177 -2.17 -2.97 -29.97
C GLU A 177 -0.72 -3.15 -29.50
N PHE A 178 -0.05 -4.22 -29.93
CA PHE A 178 1.27 -4.62 -29.47
C PHE A 178 2.18 -4.97 -30.65
N SER A 179 2.82 -3.95 -31.20
CA SER A 179 3.69 -4.09 -32.39
C SER A 179 4.96 -4.94 -32.19
N ASP A 180 5.32 -5.22 -30.92
CA ASP A 180 6.46 -6.03 -30.50
C ASP A 180 6.13 -7.54 -30.35
N VAL A 181 4.88 -7.94 -30.60
CA VAL A 181 4.42 -9.33 -30.52
C VAL A 181 4.53 -10.03 -31.90
N VAL A 182 5.03 -11.26 -31.90
CA VAL A 182 5.02 -12.10 -33.10
C VAL A 182 3.71 -12.88 -33.16
N ALA A 183 2.80 -12.51 -34.05
CA ALA A 183 1.49 -13.12 -34.14
C ALA A 183 1.32 -13.99 -35.41
N THR A 184 0.61 -15.11 -35.26
CA THR A 184 0.27 -16.06 -36.33
C THR A 184 -1.07 -16.72 -36.08
N ASN A 185 -1.68 -17.30 -37.12
CA ASN A 185 -2.94 -18.04 -36.99
C ASN A 185 -2.72 -19.56 -36.80
N SER A 186 -1.46 -20.04 -36.79
CA SER A 186 -1.15 -21.46 -36.71
C SER A 186 -0.05 -21.74 -35.69
N LEU A 187 -0.29 -22.73 -34.82
CA LEU A 187 0.69 -23.17 -33.83
C LEU A 187 1.95 -23.75 -34.48
N ALA A 188 1.82 -24.43 -35.64
CA ALA A 188 2.95 -24.98 -36.39
C ALA A 188 3.95 -23.89 -36.86
N ASN A 189 3.46 -22.67 -37.10
CA ASN A 189 4.27 -21.54 -37.59
C ASN A 189 4.67 -20.57 -36.44
N ALA A 190 4.25 -20.85 -35.21
CA ALA A 190 4.47 -19.93 -34.10
C ALA A 190 5.91 -19.89 -33.59
N GLY A 191 6.73 -20.90 -33.94
CA GLY A 191 8.11 -21.04 -33.48
C GLY A 191 8.20 -21.54 -32.03
N ARG A 192 9.38 -21.43 -31.40
CA ARG A 192 9.63 -21.99 -30.06
C ARG A 192 9.21 -21.01 -28.97
N ALA A 193 8.60 -21.53 -27.89
CA ALA A 193 8.38 -20.86 -26.64
C ALA A 193 8.75 -21.79 -25.47
N GLN A 194 9.18 -21.23 -24.35
CA GLN A 194 9.46 -22.00 -23.13
C GLN A 194 8.19 -22.44 -22.41
N VAL A 195 7.14 -21.64 -22.48
CA VAL A 195 5.83 -21.92 -21.87
C VAL A 195 4.74 -21.48 -22.83
N TRP A 196 3.63 -22.20 -22.88
CA TRP A 196 2.43 -21.82 -23.61
C TRP A 196 1.26 -21.61 -22.67
N LEU A 197 0.53 -20.50 -22.84
CA LEU A 197 -0.78 -20.27 -22.26
C LEU A 197 -1.84 -20.67 -23.31
N VAL A 198 -2.88 -21.40 -22.90
CA VAL A 198 -4.01 -21.77 -23.76
C VAL A 198 -5.32 -21.57 -23.02
N GLY A 199 -6.27 -20.89 -23.68
CA GLY A 199 -7.66 -20.88 -23.22
C GLY A 199 -8.37 -19.54 -23.06
N PRO A 200 -7.77 -18.44 -22.62
CA PRO A 200 -8.49 -17.17 -22.45
C PRO A 200 -9.28 -16.78 -23.70
N GLY A 201 -10.62 -16.75 -23.58
CA GLY A 201 -11.52 -16.37 -24.66
C GLY A 201 -11.43 -17.21 -25.94
N LEU A 202 -10.90 -18.43 -25.87
CA LEU A 202 -10.66 -19.31 -27.02
C LEU A 202 -11.96 -19.81 -27.67
N GLY A 203 -13.04 -19.87 -26.88
CA GLY A 203 -14.29 -20.52 -27.28
C GLY A 203 -14.24 -22.03 -27.12
N GLN A 204 -15.32 -22.71 -27.58
CA GLN A 204 -15.50 -24.15 -27.41
C GLN A 204 -15.82 -24.87 -28.73
N ASP A 205 -15.51 -24.24 -29.85
CA ASP A 205 -15.74 -24.79 -31.18
C ASP A 205 -14.69 -25.85 -31.61
N LYS A 206 -14.80 -26.34 -32.84
CA LYS A 206 -13.91 -27.39 -33.37
C LYS A 206 -12.45 -26.90 -33.44
N GLU A 207 -12.21 -25.64 -33.77
CA GLU A 207 -10.86 -25.11 -33.89
C GLU A 207 -10.23 -24.92 -32.50
N ALA A 208 -10.99 -24.44 -31.51
CA ALA A 208 -10.56 -24.36 -30.12
C ALA A 208 -10.15 -25.74 -29.53
N LYS A 209 -10.97 -26.79 -29.84
CA LYS A 209 -10.64 -28.19 -29.44
C LYS A 209 -9.35 -28.67 -30.09
N LYS A 210 -9.15 -28.36 -31.37
CA LYS A 210 -7.93 -28.72 -32.12
C LYS A 210 -6.71 -28.04 -31.50
N LEU A 211 -6.79 -26.71 -31.23
CA LEU A 211 -5.70 -25.95 -30.61
C LEU A 211 -5.33 -26.50 -29.25
N LEU A 212 -6.32 -26.80 -28.38
CA LEU A 212 -6.03 -27.44 -27.09
C LEU A 212 -5.30 -28.78 -27.26
N LYS A 213 -5.79 -29.66 -28.16
CA LYS A 213 -5.16 -30.96 -28.43
C LYS A 213 -3.73 -30.81 -28.94
N GLU A 214 -3.49 -29.89 -29.86
CA GLU A 214 -2.14 -29.59 -30.36
C GLU A 214 -1.24 -29.03 -29.25
N SER A 215 -1.78 -28.18 -28.35
CA SER A 215 -1.04 -27.63 -27.20
C SER A 215 -0.65 -28.71 -26.22
N LEU A 216 -1.53 -29.68 -25.92
CA LEU A 216 -1.24 -30.80 -25.03
C LEU A 216 -0.11 -31.71 -25.54
N ALA A 217 0.14 -31.72 -26.84
CA ALA A 217 1.21 -32.48 -27.47
C ALA A 217 2.57 -31.76 -27.45
N LEU A 218 2.62 -30.50 -27.04
CA LEU A 218 3.87 -29.73 -26.96
C LEU A 218 4.80 -30.27 -25.86
N ALA A 219 6.08 -30.36 -26.13
CA ALA A 219 7.12 -30.77 -25.16
C ALA A 219 7.61 -29.57 -24.32
N THR A 220 6.68 -28.76 -23.85
CA THR A 220 6.95 -27.55 -23.02
C THR A 220 5.89 -27.41 -21.94
N PRO A 221 6.17 -26.74 -20.82
CA PRO A 221 5.17 -26.40 -19.81
C PRO A 221 3.95 -25.66 -20.39
N LEU A 222 2.77 -25.89 -19.78
CA LEU A 222 1.51 -25.28 -20.19
C LEU A 222 0.83 -24.58 -19.01
N VAL A 223 0.18 -23.44 -19.30
CA VAL A 223 -0.84 -22.83 -18.45
C VAL A 223 -2.18 -22.97 -19.19
N ILE A 224 -3.19 -23.54 -18.50
CA ILE A 224 -4.53 -23.74 -19.07
C ILE A 224 -5.53 -22.97 -18.23
N ASP A 225 -6.29 -22.06 -18.87
CA ASP A 225 -7.26 -21.19 -18.19
C ASP A 225 -8.58 -21.12 -18.98
N ALA A 226 -9.63 -20.67 -18.36
CA ALA A 226 -10.92 -20.29 -18.94
C ALA A 226 -11.50 -21.37 -19.89
N ASP A 227 -11.74 -21.04 -21.18
CA ASP A 227 -12.28 -22.00 -22.14
C ASP A 227 -11.38 -23.22 -22.33
N GLY A 228 -10.06 -23.10 -22.13
CA GLY A 228 -9.14 -24.23 -22.12
C GLY A 228 -9.47 -25.24 -21.03
N LEU A 229 -9.85 -24.80 -19.83
CA LEU A 229 -10.28 -25.67 -18.72
C LEU A 229 -11.63 -26.33 -19.02
N ASN A 230 -12.57 -25.60 -19.60
CA ASN A 230 -13.87 -26.13 -20.01
C ASN A 230 -13.72 -27.25 -21.06
N LEU A 231 -12.87 -27.01 -22.06
CA LEU A 231 -12.55 -28.01 -23.10
C LEU A 231 -11.79 -29.20 -22.51
N LEU A 232 -10.90 -28.98 -21.54
CA LEU A 232 -10.18 -30.03 -20.83
C LEU A 232 -11.16 -30.96 -20.12
N ALA A 233 -12.06 -30.39 -19.32
CA ALA A 233 -13.09 -31.15 -18.58
C ALA A 233 -14.02 -31.94 -19.50
N ALA A 234 -14.43 -31.35 -20.62
CA ALA A 234 -15.41 -31.96 -21.53
C ALA A 234 -14.85 -32.99 -22.51
N HIS A 235 -13.58 -32.90 -22.88
CA HIS A 235 -13.04 -33.61 -24.02
C HIS A 235 -11.68 -34.28 -23.85
N THR A 236 -11.07 -34.15 -22.67
CA THR A 236 -9.71 -34.66 -22.41
C THR A 236 -9.73 -35.66 -21.27
N SER A 237 -8.89 -36.66 -21.33
CA SER A 237 -8.70 -37.60 -20.24
C SER A 237 -7.58 -37.12 -19.30
N PRO A 238 -7.70 -37.27 -17.97
CA PRO A 238 -6.58 -37.05 -17.04
C PRO A 238 -5.31 -37.82 -17.43
N LYS A 239 -5.43 -38.87 -18.24
CA LYS A 239 -4.29 -39.65 -18.75
C LYS A 239 -3.33 -38.81 -19.59
N ASP A 240 -3.82 -37.81 -20.32
CA ASP A 240 -2.98 -36.93 -21.14
C ASP A 240 -2.08 -36.06 -20.29
N LEU A 241 -2.62 -35.44 -19.22
CA LEU A 241 -1.82 -34.64 -18.28
C LEU A 241 -0.90 -35.53 -17.44
N LYS A 242 -1.36 -36.73 -17.06
CA LYS A 242 -0.53 -37.74 -16.38
C LYS A 242 0.65 -38.18 -17.23
N HIS A 243 0.48 -38.26 -18.56
CA HIS A 243 1.56 -38.54 -19.47
C HIS A 243 2.59 -37.41 -19.50
N ARG A 244 2.13 -36.18 -19.61
CA ARG A 244 2.99 -35.00 -19.54
C ARG A 244 3.77 -34.92 -18.23
N PHE A 245 3.08 -35.13 -17.10
CA PHE A 245 3.71 -35.13 -15.76
C PHE A 245 4.83 -36.17 -15.66
N LYS A 246 4.65 -37.39 -16.20
CA LYS A 246 5.67 -38.44 -16.26
C LYS A 246 6.89 -38.06 -17.12
N GLN A 247 6.73 -37.14 -18.04
CA GLN A 247 7.80 -36.59 -18.89
C GLN A 247 8.50 -35.39 -18.23
N GLY A 248 8.14 -35.02 -17.00
CA GLY A 248 8.66 -33.81 -16.33
C GLY A 248 8.05 -32.50 -16.85
N LEU A 249 7.00 -32.57 -17.70
CA LEU A 249 6.36 -31.40 -18.28
C LEU A 249 5.27 -30.86 -17.35
N VAL A 250 5.51 -29.71 -16.77
CA VAL A 250 4.57 -29.04 -15.86
C VAL A 250 3.35 -28.54 -16.62
N THR A 251 2.18 -28.77 -16.05
CA THR A 251 0.92 -28.15 -16.47
C THR A 251 0.35 -27.40 -15.27
N LEU A 252 -0.03 -26.13 -15.47
CA LEU A 252 -0.69 -25.29 -14.47
C LEU A 252 -2.13 -25.09 -14.90
N LEU A 253 -3.10 -25.43 -14.02
CA LEU A 253 -4.53 -25.17 -14.19
C LEU A 253 -4.94 -24.02 -13.29
N THR A 254 -5.74 -23.08 -13.81
CA THR A 254 -6.13 -21.86 -13.08
C THR A 254 -7.66 -21.73 -12.96
N PRO A 255 -8.38 -22.72 -12.42
CA PRO A 255 -9.84 -22.69 -12.35
C PRO A 255 -10.36 -21.65 -11.34
N HIS A 256 -11.46 -20.98 -11.67
CA HIS A 256 -12.37 -20.43 -10.68
C HIS A 256 -13.34 -21.54 -10.15
N ALA A 257 -14.15 -21.26 -9.14
CA ALA A 257 -15.00 -22.26 -8.51
C ALA A 257 -15.85 -23.07 -9.51
N GLY A 258 -16.52 -22.43 -10.48
CA GLY A 258 -17.35 -23.15 -11.47
C GLY A 258 -16.55 -23.99 -12.45
N GLU A 259 -15.31 -23.64 -12.80
CA GLU A 259 -14.40 -24.45 -13.60
C GLU A 259 -13.86 -25.62 -12.81
N ALA A 260 -13.55 -25.40 -11.51
CA ALA A 260 -13.13 -26.46 -10.60
C ALA A 260 -14.20 -27.54 -10.45
N THR A 261 -15.47 -27.15 -10.29
CA THR A 261 -16.60 -28.07 -10.24
C THR A 261 -16.64 -28.98 -11.47
N ARG A 262 -16.55 -28.42 -12.68
CA ARG A 262 -16.55 -29.20 -13.94
C ARG A 262 -15.36 -30.17 -14.04
N LEU A 263 -14.19 -29.72 -13.59
CA LEU A 263 -12.98 -30.55 -13.58
C LEU A 263 -13.07 -31.72 -12.58
N LEU A 264 -13.67 -31.50 -11.40
CA LEU A 264 -13.91 -32.55 -10.40
C LEU A 264 -14.98 -33.53 -10.88
N GLU A 265 -16.06 -33.04 -11.47
CA GLU A 265 -17.11 -33.90 -12.08
C GLU A 265 -16.52 -34.78 -13.19
N ALA A 266 -15.62 -34.26 -14.01
CA ALA A 266 -14.98 -35.02 -15.07
C ALA A 266 -14.09 -36.18 -14.59
N VAL A 267 -13.67 -36.15 -13.32
CA VAL A 267 -12.85 -37.20 -12.70
C VAL A 267 -13.61 -38.00 -11.63
N GLY A 268 -14.89 -37.67 -11.36
CA GLY A 268 -15.74 -38.37 -10.41
C GLY A 268 -15.47 -38.01 -8.95
N GLU A 269 -14.87 -36.87 -8.66
CA GLU A 269 -14.49 -36.43 -7.32
C GLU A 269 -15.32 -35.21 -6.84
N ARG A 270 -16.62 -35.18 -7.17
CA ARG A 270 -17.51 -34.08 -6.83
C ARG A 270 -17.63 -33.84 -5.32
N ASP A 271 -17.50 -34.92 -4.51
CA ASP A 271 -17.64 -34.86 -3.05
C ASP A 271 -16.62 -33.91 -2.40
N LEU A 272 -15.47 -33.64 -3.05
CA LEU A 272 -14.47 -32.69 -2.59
C LEU A 272 -14.97 -31.24 -2.54
N LEU A 273 -16.08 -30.92 -3.22
CA LEU A 273 -16.69 -29.58 -3.16
C LEU A 273 -17.16 -29.21 -1.76
N ASP A 274 -17.53 -30.20 -0.94
CA ASP A 274 -18.02 -30.04 0.43
C ASP A 274 -16.87 -30.02 1.47
N GLU A 275 -15.63 -30.29 1.05
CA GLU A 275 -14.46 -30.36 1.95
C GLU A 275 -13.64 -29.05 2.03
N GLY A 276 -14.10 -27.99 1.33
CA GLY A 276 -13.46 -26.67 1.32
C GLY A 276 -12.35 -26.50 0.27
N ARG A 277 -11.95 -25.26 0.08
CA ARG A 277 -11.09 -24.82 -1.06
C ARG A 277 -9.72 -25.51 -1.12
N ILE A 278 -9.14 -25.83 0.05
CA ILE A 278 -7.83 -26.53 0.10
C ILE A 278 -7.97 -27.95 -0.43
N ALA A 279 -9.02 -28.67 -0.03
CA ALA A 279 -9.29 -30.03 -0.50
C ALA A 279 -9.56 -30.04 -2.02
N ILE A 280 -10.36 -29.09 -2.52
CA ILE A 280 -10.62 -28.89 -3.95
C ILE A 280 -9.31 -28.70 -4.73
N ALA A 281 -8.45 -27.77 -4.29
CA ALA A 281 -7.20 -27.50 -4.98
C ALA A 281 -6.25 -28.70 -4.99
N LYS A 282 -6.14 -29.43 -3.87
CA LYS A 282 -5.31 -30.63 -3.75
C LYS A 282 -5.89 -31.78 -4.60
N GLY A 283 -7.19 -32.04 -4.52
CA GLY A 283 -7.86 -33.07 -5.31
C GLY A 283 -7.66 -32.85 -6.81
N LEU A 284 -7.87 -31.63 -7.29
CA LEU A 284 -7.59 -31.28 -8.69
C LEU A 284 -6.12 -31.47 -9.04
N ALA A 285 -5.19 -31.05 -8.19
CA ALA A 285 -3.75 -31.21 -8.45
C ALA A 285 -3.37 -32.70 -8.59
N ASP A 286 -3.88 -33.55 -7.72
CA ASP A 286 -3.59 -34.99 -7.72
C ASP A 286 -4.28 -35.72 -8.86
N SER A 287 -5.56 -35.42 -9.15
CA SER A 287 -6.32 -36.12 -10.17
C SER A 287 -5.88 -35.75 -11.59
N TRP A 288 -5.58 -34.49 -11.82
CA TRP A 288 -5.10 -33.99 -13.11
C TRP A 288 -3.56 -34.00 -13.25
N ARG A 289 -2.83 -34.38 -12.19
CA ARG A 289 -1.36 -34.35 -12.17
C ARG A 289 -0.78 -33.00 -12.63
N SER A 290 -1.30 -31.91 -12.09
CA SER A 290 -1.00 -30.54 -12.49
C SER A 290 -0.85 -29.67 -11.25
N VAL A 291 -0.08 -28.59 -11.36
CA VAL A 291 -0.17 -27.50 -10.37
C VAL A 291 -1.55 -26.87 -10.56
N THR A 292 -2.31 -26.73 -9.48
CA THR A 292 -3.65 -26.16 -9.54
C THR A 292 -3.70 -24.87 -8.73
N LEU A 293 -4.20 -23.80 -9.36
CA LEU A 293 -4.42 -22.49 -8.79
C LEU A 293 -5.93 -22.22 -8.76
N LEU A 294 -6.56 -22.44 -7.62
CA LEU A 294 -8.00 -22.22 -7.43
C LEU A 294 -8.28 -20.75 -7.12
N LYS A 295 -8.76 -20.00 -8.12
CA LYS A 295 -9.05 -18.56 -8.04
C LYS A 295 -10.23 -18.27 -7.10
N GLY A 296 -10.20 -17.12 -6.40
CA GLY A 296 -11.27 -16.62 -5.54
C GLY A 296 -10.73 -16.02 -4.23
N PRO A 297 -11.61 -15.69 -3.25
CA PRO A 297 -11.17 -15.19 -1.95
C PRO A 297 -10.19 -16.16 -1.28
N GLY A 298 -8.96 -15.66 -1.04
CA GLY A 298 -7.83 -16.52 -0.65
C GLY A 298 -7.52 -17.54 -1.74
N THR A 299 -6.91 -17.11 -2.85
CA THR A 299 -6.49 -18.01 -3.94
C THR A 299 -5.57 -19.10 -3.41
N VAL A 300 -5.89 -20.37 -3.69
CA VAL A 300 -5.18 -21.57 -3.19
C VAL A 300 -4.34 -22.17 -4.30
N VAL A 301 -3.05 -22.45 -4.05
CA VAL A 301 -2.16 -23.11 -4.99
C VAL A 301 -1.64 -24.42 -4.41
N ALA A 302 -1.87 -25.53 -5.11
CA ALA A 302 -1.44 -26.88 -4.74
C ALA A 302 -0.66 -27.54 -5.89
N ALA A 303 0.29 -28.41 -5.55
CA ALA A 303 1.03 -29.23 -6.52
C ALA A 303 0.71 -30.73 -6.30
N PRO A 304 0.79 -31.55 -7.36
CA PRO A 304 0.54 -32.98 -7.24
C PRO A 304 1.57 -33.64 -6.31
N ASN A 305 1.12 -34.61 -5.54
CA ASN A 305 1.93 -35.36 -4.56
C ASN A 305 2.57 -34.46 -3.47
N SER A 306 2.08 -33.25 -3.24
CA SER A 306 2.60 -32.34 -2.22
C SER A 306 1.60 -32.17 -1.07
N ASN A 307 2.11 -32.23 0.17
CA ASN A 307 1.32 -31.86 1.32
C ASN A 307 1.32 -30.34 1.57
N GLN A 308 2.19 -29.58 0.89
CA GLN A 308 2.31 -28.16 1.03
C GLN A 308 1.37 -27.42 0.08
N VAL A 309 0.64 -26.45 0.62
CA VAL A 309 -0.28 -25.57 -0.10
C VAL A 309 0.10 -24.12 0.15
N TRP A 310 -0.10 -23.27 -0.84
CA TRP A 310 0.09 -21.82 -0.73
C TRP A 310 -1.25 -21.11 -0.80
N ILE A 311 -1.46 -20.11 0.05
CA ILE A 311 -2.65 -19.24 0.02
C ILE A 311 -2.21 -17.79 -0.16
N ASP A 312 -2.88 -17.08 -1.06
CA ASP A 312 -2.74 -15.64 -1.21
C ASP A 312 -3.64 -14.90 -0.22
N ARG A 313 -3.04 -14.03 0.59
CA ARG A 313 -3.75 -13.11 1.50
C ARG A 313 -3.66 -11.64 1.08
N LEU A 314 -2.98 -11.34 -0.02
CA LEU A 314 -2.76 -9.98 -0.48
C LEU A 314 -3.87 -9.48 -1.41
N GLY A 315 -4.66 -10.39 -2.00
CA GLY A 315 -5.80 -10.04 -2.84
C GLY A 315 -6.95 -9.42 -2.06
N ASP A 316 -7.66 -8.51 -2.73
CA ASP A 316 -8.86 -7.86 -2.24
C ASP A 316 -9.89 -7.69 -3.37
N GLN A 317 -10.98 -6.99 -3.09
CA GLN A 317 -12.06 -6.73 -4.04
C GLN A 317 -11.65 -5.95 -5.31
N SER A 318 -10.48 -5.35 -5.35
CA SER A 318 -9.96 -4.63 -6.53
C SER A 318 -9.79 -5.54 -7.74
N LEU A 319 -9.66 -6.85 -7.51
CA LEU A 319 -9.54 -7.87 -8.54
C LEU A 319 -10.90 -8.41 -9.06
N ALA A 320 -12.02 -8.00 -8.47
CA ALA A 320 -13.37 -8.40 -8.88
C ALA A 320 -13.84 -7.66 -10.14
N THR A 321 -13.06 -7.77 -11.21
CA THR A 321 -13.34 -7.15 -12.52
C THR A 321 -13.18 -8.16 -13.65
N ALA A 322 -14.01 -8.03 -14.69
CA ALA A 322 -13.95 -8.92 -15.85
C ALA A 322 -12.56 -8.84 -16.54
N GLY A 323 -11.98 -10.00 -16.85
CA GLY A 323 -10.67 -10.11 -17.50
C GLY A 323 -9.47 -10.08 -16.53
N SER A 324 -9.67 -9.91 -15.21
CA SER A 324 -8.55 -9.99 -14.25
C SER A 324 -7.90 -11.38 -14.25
N GLY A 325 -8.68 -12.44 -14.50
CA GLY A 325 -8.19 -13.80 -14.71
C GLY A 325 -7.31 -13.94 -15.94
N ASP A 326 -7.66 -13.29 -17.06
CA ASP A 326 -6.86 -13.29 -18.30
C ASP A 326 -5.51 -12.58 -18.07
N VAL A 327 -5.51 -11.50 -17.28
CA VAL A 327 -4.28 -10.81 -16.85
C VAL A 327 -3.41 -11.74 -16.00
N LEU A 328 -4.01 -12.43 -15.01
CA LEU A 328 -3.29 -13.38 -14.16
C LEU A 328 -2.67 -14.53 -14.95
N SER A 329 -3.42 -15.14 -15.87
CA SER A 329 -2.93 -16.27 -16.66
C SER A 329 -1.79 -15.88 -17.61
N GLY A 330 -1.87 -14.68 -18.21
CA GLY A 330 -0.77 -14.10 -19.00
C GLY A 330 0.48 -13.83 -18.16
N LEU A 331 0.32 -13.28 -16.97
CA LEU A 331 1.42 -13.07 -16.02
C LEU A 331 2.08 -14.39 -15.61
N LEU A 332 1.29 -15.40 -15.21
CA LEU A 332 1.77 -16.72 -14.83
C LEU A 332 2.62 -17.37 -15.92
N ALA A 333 2.11 -17.42 -17.14
CA ALA A 333 2.84 -18.01 -18.27
C ALA A 333 4.16 -17.28 -18.53
N GLY A 334 4.16 -15.95 -18.43
CA GLY A 334 5.36 -15.15 -18.62
C GLY A 334 6.38 -15.34 -17.51
N VAL A 335 5.97 -15.35 -16.24
CA VAL A 335 6.84 -15.61 -15.09
C VAL A 335 7.48 -17.00 -15.17
N MET A 336 6.70 -18.02 -15.54
CA MET A 336 7.21 -19.37 -15.76
C MET A 336 8.26 -19.41 -16.89
N ALA A 337 7.98 -18.76 -18.02
CA ALA A 337 8.91 -18.70 -19.16
C ALA A 337 10.21 -17.96 -18.80
N HIS A 338 10.10 -16.85 -18.08
CA HIS A 338 11.25 -16.09 -17.58
C HIS A 338 12.09 -16.92 -16.59
N ARG A 339 11.45 -17.67 -15.69
CA ARG A 339 12.13 -18.55 -14.74
C ARG A 339 12.93 -19.64 -15.43
N ILE A 340 12.33 -20.34 -16.41
CA ILE A 340 12.99 -21.40 -17.19
C ILE A 340 14.20 -20.85 -17.95
N ALA A 341 14.07 -19.69 -18.59
CA ALA A 341 15.16 -19.09 -19.36
C ALA A 341 16.36 -18.67 -18.47
N GLY A 342 16.09 -18.34 -17.21
CA GLY A 342 17.14 -17.94 -16.25
C GLY A 342 17.81 -19.10 -15.50
N THR A 343 17.39 -20.36 -15.71
CA THR A 343 18.05 -21.54 -15.14
C THR A 343 19.03 -22.13 -16.14
N SER A 344 20.22 -22.52 -15.70
CA SER A 344 21.10 -23.37 -16.50
C SER A 344 20.46 -24.77 -16.62
N ARG A 345 20.47 -25.36 -17.81
CA ARG A 345 19.79 -26.65 -18.17
C ARG A 345 19.98 -27.83 -17.20
N SER A 346 20.84 -27.72 -16.20
CA SER A 346 21.10 -28.74 -15.19
C SER A 346 20.22 -28.68 -13.93
N ASN A 347 19.39 -27.65 -13.75
CA ASN A 347 18.64 -27.39 -12.52
C ASN A 347 17.13 -27.20 -12.70
N ASP A 348 16.52 -27.65 -13.80
CA ASP A 348 15.06 -27.52 -14.03
C ASP A 348 14.23 -28.37 -13.03
N ASP A 349 14.81 -29.41 -12.44
CA ASP A 349 14.16 -30.27 -11.43
C ASP A 349 13.98 -29.58 -10.07
N ASP A 350 14.61 -28.43 -9.83
CA ASP A 350 14.61 -27.72 -8.54
C ASP A 350 13.59 -26.57 -8.46
N ILE A 351 12.75 -26.35 -9.48
CA ILE A 351 11.77 -25.26 -9.44
C ILE A 351 10.52 -25.66 -8.66
N ASP A 352 10.28 -25.02 -7.53
CA ASP A 352 8.98 -25.09 -6.82
C ASP A 352 7.93 -24.29 -7.59
N TRP A 353 7.22 -24.98 -8.49
CA TRP A 353 6.20 -24.39 -9.36
C TRP A 353 4.98 -23.88 -8.59
N ALA A 354 4.63 -24.51 -7.46
CA ALA A 354 3.54 -24.03 -6.60
C ALA A 354 3.91 -22.70 -5.93
N LYS A 355 5.11 -22.60 -5.38
CA LYS A 355 5.63 -21.35 -4.80
C LYS A 355 5.71 -20.24 -5.87
N LEU A 356 6.27 -20.53 -7.04
CA LEU A 356 6.39 -19.56 -8.12
C LEU A 356 5.01 -19.04 -8.58
N SER A 357 4.03 -19.94 -8.71
CA SER A 357 2.66 -19.59 -9.05
C SER A 357 2.01 -18.72 -7.95
N ALA A 358 2.21 -19.07 -6.68
CA ALA A 358 1.70 -18.28 -5.55
C ALA A 358 2.34 -16.87 -5.50
N GLN A 359 3.62 -16.76 -5.81
CA GLN A 359 4.29 -15.45 -5.93
C GLN A 359 3.71 -14.61 -7.06
N ALA A 360 3.38 -15.21 -8.21
CA ALA A 360 2.73 -14.51 -9.33
C ALA A 360 1.30 -14.07 -8.97
N VAL A 361 0.53 -14.88 -8.22
CA VAL A 361 -0.77 -14.48 -7.65
C VAL A 361 -0.63 -13.28 -6.74
N ALA A 362 0.32 -13.33 -5.81
CA ALA A 362 0.59 -12.23 -4.89
C ALA A 362 1.04 -10.95 -5.62
N TRP A 363 1.83 -11.06 -6.69
CA TRP A 363 2.16 -9.92 -7.55
C TRP A 363 0.92 -9.34 -8.23
N HIS A 364 0.05 -10.19 -8.79
CA HIS A 364 -1.22 -9.76 -9.37
C HIS A 364 -2.12 -9.05 -8.33
N ALA A 365 -2.19 -9.58 -7.11
CA ALA A 365 -2.91 -8.98 -5.99
C ALA A 365 -2.39 -7.58 -5.63
N LEU A 366 -1.08 -7.42 -5.50
CA LEU A 366 -0.44 -6.12 -5.27
C LEU A 366 -0.67 -5.14 -6.43
N THR A 367 -0.76 -5.65 -7.67
CA THR A 367 -1.09 -4.84 -8.84
C THR A 367 -2.52 -4.29 -8.73
N GLY A 368 -3.48 -5.11 -8.27
CA GLY A 368 -4.85 -4.69 -8.01
C GLY A 368 -4.93 -3.56 -6.98
N LYS A 369 -4.26 -3.71 -5.85
CA LYS A 369 -4.19 -2.67 -4.81
C LYS A 369 -3.60 -1.35 -5.33
N ARG A 370 -2.55 -1.42 -6.14
CA ARG A 370 -1.97 -0.22 -6.77
C ARG A 370 -2.93 0.45 -7.75
N ALA A 371 -3.58 -0.34 -8.58
CA ALA A 371 -4.60 0.17 -9.49
C ALA A 371 -5.74 0.85 -8.72
N ALA A 372 -6.23 0.24 -7.64
CA ALA A 372 -7.26 0.80 -6.78
C ALA A 372 -6.86 2.14 -6.14
N SER A 373 -5.61 2.27 -5.70
CA SER A 373 -5.11 3.51 -5.09
C SER A 373 -5.06 4.70 -6.06
N THR A 374 -5.00 4.43 -7.39
CA THR A 374 -4.98 5.48 -8.43
C THR A 374 -6.34 5.69 -9.11
N SER A 375 -7.24 4.71 -9.06
CA SER A 375 -8.52 4.69 -9.79
C SER A 375 -9.75 4.90 -8.86
N ARG A 376 -9.61 5.51 -7.69
CA ARG A 376 -10.69 5.72 -6.71
C ARG A 376 -11.49 4.43 -6.43
N ASN A 377 -10.80 3.31 -6.27
CA ASN A 377 -11.35 1.96 -6.01
C ASN A 377 -12.13 1.29 -7.18
N PHE A 378 -12.24 1.93 -8.34
CA PHE A 378 -12.86 1.33 -9.53
C PHE A 378 -11.79 0.83 -10.48
N VAL A 379 -11.38 -0.44 -10.32
CA VAL A 379 -10.31 -1.05 -11.10
C VAL A 379 -10.88 -1.79 -12.30
N THR A 380 -10.31 -1.54 -13.48
CA THR A 380 -10.56 -2.32 -14.70
C THR A 380 -9.36 -3.22 -15.02
N SER A 381 -9.54 -4.22 -15.88
CA SER A 381 -8.42 -5.07 -16.32
C SER A 381 -7.37 -4.28 -17.13
N ALA A 382 -7.74 -3.17 -17.76
CA ALA A 382 -6.81 -2.24 -18.40
C ALA A 382 -5.93 -1.51 -17.36
N ASP A 383 -6.51 -1.13 -16.21
CA ASP A 383 -5.75 -0.54 -15.10
C ASP A 383 -4.77 -1.56 -14.52
N LEU A 384 -5.19 -2.83 -14.36
CA LEU A 384 -4.28 -3.91 -13.96
C LEU A 384 -3.09 -4.02 -14.92
N LEU A 385 -3.33 -4.02 -16.22
CA LEU A 385 -2.25 -4.02 -17.20
C LEU A 385 -1.36 -2.78 -17.08
N GLY A 386 -1.92 -1.61 -16.85
CA GLY A 386 -1.18 -0.36 -16.66
C GLY A 386 -0.20 -0.43 -15.49
N HIS A 387 -0.58 -1.10 -14.40
CA HIS A 387 0.20 -1.22 -13.18
C HIS A 387 1.03 -2.52 -13.10
N LEU A 388 0.74 -3.50 -13.96
CA LEU A 388 1.52 -4.73 -14.07
C LEU A 388 2.84 -4.46 -14.81
N GLY A 389 3.95 -4.83 -14.26
CA GLY A 389 5.27 -4.54 -14.85
C GLY A 389 5.76 -3.12 -14.55
N GLY A 390 4.97 -2.30 -13.90
CA GLY A 390 5.50 -1.25 -13.06
C GLY A 390 6.33 -1.94 -11.99
N SER A 391 7.63 -2.08 -12.24
CA SER A 391 8.60 -2.50 -11.26
C SER A 391 8.34 -1.71 -10.01
N THR A 392 8.35 -2.37 -8.87
CA THR A 392 8.58 -1.74 -7.58
C THR A 392 9.96 -1.11 -7.50
N ALA A 393 10.75 -1.33 -8.52
CA ALA A 393 11.93 -0.59 -8.86
C ALA A 393 11.81 -0.18 -10.33
N CYS A 394 11.18 0.95 -10.65
CA CYS A 394 11.72 1.78 -11.70
C CYS A 394 13.12 2.15 -11.23
N HIS A 395 14.12 1.37 -11.64
CA HIS A 395 15.50 1.81 -11.54
C HIS A 395 15.62 3.11 -12.33
N GLY A 396 15.84 4.21 -11.60
CA GLY A 396 15.85 5.56 -12.16
C GLY A 396 14.80 6.50 -11.58
N THR A 397 13.73 6.02 -10.95
CA THR A 397 12.85 6.87 -10.15
C THR A 397 13.34 6.92 -8.69
N PRO A 398 13.15 8.05 -7.99
CA PRO A 398 13.49 8.12 -6.58
C PRO A 398 12.75 7.01 -5.81
N ARG A 399 13.49 6.24 -5.02
CA ARG A 399 12.89 5.37 -4.01
C ARG A 399 12.72 6.20 -2.76
N VAL A 400 11.48 6.36 -2.31
CA VAL A 400 11.14 7.03 -1.08
C VAL A 400 10.65 5.99 -0.09
N GLN A 401 11.54 5.57 0.79
CA GLN A 401 11.29 4.55 1.80
C GLN A 401 10.93 5.21 3.11
N ILE A 402 9.84 4.74 3.73
CA ILE A 402 9.34 5.23 5.02
C ILE A 402 9.45 4.08 6.03
N ASP A 403 10.25 4.28 7.03
CA ASP A 403 10.40 3.33 8.14
C ASP A 403 9.18 3.45 9.07
N SER A 404 8.33 2.42 9.02
CA SER A 404 7.10 2.35 9.82
C SER A 404 7.40 2.27 11.32
N GLN A 405 8.46 1.56 11.69
CA GLN A 405 8.85 1.42 13.09
C GLN A 405 9.39 2.74 13.65
N ALA A 406 10.14 3.49 12.84
CA ALA A 406 10.59 4.83 13.21
C ALA A 406 9.41 5.79 13.47
N ILE A 407 8.39 5.79 12.59
CA ILE A 407 7.18 6.61 12.81
C ILE A 407 6.49 6.22 14.12
N MET A 408 6.25 4.93 14.35
CA MET A 408 5.58 4.46 15.57
C MET A 408 6.39 4.80 16.81
N HIS A 409 7.69 4.55 16.79
CA HIS A 409 8.60 4.89 17.88
C HIS A 409 8.58 6.39 18.21
N ASN A 410 8.66 7.25 17.19
CA ASN A 410 8.65 8.69 17.38
C ASN A 410 7.32 9.18 18.00
N VAL A 411 6.19 8.60 17.58
CA VAL A 411 4.89 8.93 18.18
C VAL A 411 4.85 8.48 19.63
N ASP A 412 5.35 7.30 19.97
CA ASP A 412 5.42 6.83 21.38
C ASP A 412 6.27 7.77 22.23
N VAL A 413 7.45 8.18 21.76
CA VAL A 413 8.30 9.19 22.44
C VAL A 413 7.53 10.50 22.69
N LEU A 414 6.75 10.94 21.71
CA LEU A 414 5.96 12.17 21.83
C LEU A 414 4.77 12.01 22.78
N VAL A 415 4.14 10.85 22.81
CA VAL A 415 3.09 10.52 23.80
C VAL A 415 3.67 10.54 25.23
N GLN A 416 4.83 9.94 25.42
CA GLN A 416 5.53 9.99 26.71
C GLN A 416 5.92 11.42 27.11
N SER A 417 6.41 12.22 26.16
CA SER A 417 6.79 13.62 26.38
C SER A 417 5.60 14.53 26.71
N ALA A 418 4.41 14.21 26.17
CA ALA A 418 3.18 14.96 26.42
C ALA A 418 2.64 14.79 27.84
N GLY A 419 3.02 13.73 28.54
CA GLY A 419 2.56 13.42 29.91
C GLY A 419 1.07 13.12 29.94
N ASN A 420 0.28 14.00 30.57
CA ASN A 420 -1.18 13.84 30.66
C ASN A 420 -1.96 14.48 29.50
N ALA A 421 -1.30 15.22 28.62
CA ALA A 421 -1.95 15.84 27.48
C ALA A 421 -2.16 14.81 26.36
N GLU A 422 -3.26 14.92 25.65
CA GLU A 422 -3.49 14.14 24.44
C GLU A 422 -2.52 14.52 23.31
N VAL A 423 -2.31 13.62 22.36
CA VAL A 423 -1.42 13.86 21.22
C VAL A 423 -2.20 13.90 19.91
N MET A 424 -2.15 15.05 19.24
CA MET A 424 -2.62 15.22 17.86
C MET A 424 -1.44 15.07 16.91
N ALA A 425 -1.36 13.94 16.20
CA ALA A 425 -0.37 13.76 15.17
C ALA A 425 -0.69 14.66 13.96
N VAL A 426 0.21 15.60 13.64
CA VAL A 426 0.01 16.54 12.53
C VAL A 426 0.54 15.94 11.24
N VAL A 427 -0.39 15.53 10.36
CA VAL A 427 -0.13 14.79 9.12
C VAL A 427 -0.43 15.59 7.84
N LYS A 428 -0.57 16.90 7.94
CA LYS A 428 -0.78 17.82 6.80
C LYS A 428 0.32 17.71 5.74
N ALA A 429 0.07 18.23 4.55
CA ALA A 429 0.98 18.24 3.40
C ALA A 429 1.49 16.82 3.06
N ASN A 430 0.54 15.90 2.88
CA ASN A 430 0.81 14.48 2.64
C ASN A 430 1.72 13.87 3.72
N ALA A 431 1.42 14.14 5.00
CA ALA A 431 2.25 13.76 6.16
C ALA A 431 3.70 14.24 6.00
N TYR A 432 3.89 15.54 5.73
CA TYR A 432 5.20 16.14 5.43
C TYR A 432 5.96 15.39 4.33
N GLY A 433 5.23 14.93 3.32
CA GLY A 433 5.78 14.16 2.21
C GLY A 433 5.97 12.66 2.46
N HIS A 434 5.63 12.15 3.65
CA HIS A 434 5.82 10.72 4.00
C HIS A 434 4.66 9.82 3.59
N GLY A 435 3.50 10.38 3.20
CA GLY A 435 2.31 9.61 2.79
C GLY A 435 1.19 9.70 3.82
N LEU A 436 0.14 10.48 3.51
CA LEU A 436 -0.94 10.87 4.42
C LEU A 436 -1.59 9.67 5.11
N VAL A 437 -2.13 8.74 4.34
CA VAL A 437 -2.92 7.61 4.87
C VAL A 437 -2.05 6.62 5.65
N GLY A 438 -0.86 6.27 5.12
CA GLY A 438 0.05 5.32 5.78
C GLY A 438 0.52 5.83 7.14
N VAL A 439 1.03 7.07 7.19
CA VAL A 439 1.50 7.67 8.45
C VAL A 439 0.35 7.84 9.45
N SER A 440 -0.84 8.24 8.99
CA SER A 440 -2.00 8.40 9.88
C SER A 440 -2.38 7.10 10.59
N LYS A 441 -2.41 5.97 9.87
CA LYS A 441 -2.64 4.66 10.47
C LYS A 441 -1.57 4.29 11.50
N LEU A 442 -0.29 4.50 11.17
CA LEU A 442 0.82 4.24 12.09
C LEU A 442 0.76 5.12 13.34
N ALA A 443 0.45 6.42 13.17
CA ALA A 443 0.34 7.34 14.29
C ALA A 443 -0.81 6.96 15.24
N ARG A 444 -1.97 6.56 14.70
CA ARG A 444 -3.09 6.03 15.50
C ARG A 444 -2.67 4.78 16.27
N ALA A 445 -2.05 3.82 15.58
CA ALA A 445 -1.60 2.58 16.19
C ALA A 445 -0.56 2.80 17.31
N ALA A 446 0.24 3.88 17.22
CA ALA A 446 1.23 4.26 18.20
C ALA A 446 0.69 5.19 19.33
N GLY A 447 -0.63 5.42 19.42
CA GLY A 447 -1.26 6.12 20.53
C GLY A 447 -1.58 7.60 20.31
N ALA A 448 -1.51 8.10 19.07
CA ALA A 448 -2.04 9.44 18.75
C ALA A 448 -3.58 9.43 18.81
N SER A 449 -4.16 10.10 19.79
CA SER A 449 -5.61 10.20 19.99
C SER A 449 -6.29 11.07 18.92
N TRP A 450 -5.57 12.06 18.37
CA TRP A 450 -6.05 12.98 17.34
C TRP A 450 -5.16 12.94 16.11
N LEU A 451 -5.77 13.27 14.95
CA LEU A 451 -5.01 13.69 13.77
C LEU A 451 -5.28 15.16 13.45
N GLY A 452 -4.29 15.82 12.86
CA GLY A 452 -4.41 17.21 12.46
C GLY A 452 -3.90 17.46 11.04
N VAL A 453 -4.73 18.08 10.21
CA VAL A 453 -4.42 18.41 8.81
C VAL A 453 -4.64 19.89 8.55
N ALA A 454 -4.06 20.41 7.46
CA ALA A 454 -4.26 21.79 7.10
C ALA A 454 -5.56 21.98 6.32
N GLN A 455 -5.71 21.30 5.19
CA GLN A 455 -6.81 21.47 4.26
C GLN A 455 -7.98 20.53 4.58
N LEU A 456 -9.20 20.98 4.27
CA LEU A 456 -10.40 20.16 4.45
C LEU A 456 -10.36 18.90 3.59
N ASP A 457 -9.83 18.98 2.36
CA ASP A 457 -9.67 17.84 1.47
C ASP A 457 -8.74 16.77 2.03
N GLU A 458 -7.69 17.13 2.80
CA GLU A 458 -6.83 16.16 3.48
C GLU A 458 -7.62 15.37 4.54
N ALA A 459 -8.52 16.05 5.26
CA ALA A 459 -9.40 15.41 6.23
C ALA A 459 -10.39 14.45 5.55
N LEU A 460 -11.03 14.86 4.46
CA LEU A 460 -11.94 14.01 3.69
C LEU A 460 -11.23 12.80 3.08
N GLN A 461 -9.97 12.94 2.65
CA GLN A 461 -9.16 11.81 2.21
C GLN A 461 -8.89 10.80 3.34
N LEU A 462 -8.64 11.25 4.56
CA LEU A 462 -8.47 10.36 5.72
C LEU A 462 -9.75 9.63 6.08
N ARG A 463 -10.90 10.34 6.05
CA ARG A 463 -12.22 9.72 6.26
C ARG A 463 -12.54 8.67 5.19
N ALA A 464 -12.27 8.99 3.92
CA ALA A 464 -12.42 8.03 2.82
C ALA A 464 -11.48 6.82 2.94
N ALA A 465 -10.33 6.97 3.61
CA ALA A 465 -9.40 5.88 3.91
C ALA A 465 -9.74 5.08 5.19
N GLY A 466 -10.88 5.39 5.84
CA GLY A 466 -11.41 4.67 6.98
C GLY A 466 -10.96 5.19 8.35
N ASP A 467 -10.30 6.36 8.46
CA ASP A 467 -10.03 6.96 9.77
C ASP A 467 -11.34 7.50 10.38
N ALA A 468 -11.73 6.98 11.53
CA ALA A 468 -12.95 7.40 12.26
C ALA A 468 -12.65 8.16 13.57
N GLY A 469 -11.39 8.30 13.95
CA GLY A 469 -11.00 8.98 15.19
C GLY A 469 -11.07 10.51 15.10
N PRO A 470 -10.88 11.22 16.22
CA PRO A 470 -10.88 12.69 16.27
C PRO A 470 -9.90 13.31 15.25
N LEU A 471 -10.39 14.23 14.41
CA LEU A 471 -9.65 14.79 13.27
C LEU A 471 -9.94 16.27 13.13
N LEU A 472 -8.91 17.12 13.18
CA LEU A 472 -9.01 18.57 13.06
C LEU A 472 -8.41 19.08 11.76
N ALA A 473 -9.18 19.84 10.98
CA ALA A 473 -8.73 20.62 9.82
C ALA A 473 -8.81 22.13 10.12
N TRP A 474 -7.79 22.92 9.74
CA TRP A 474 -7.71 24.31 10.23
C TRP A 474 -7.41 25.40 9.20
N LEU A 475 -7.36 25.09 7.93
CA LEU A 475 -7.13 26.05 6.87
C LEU A 475 -8.27 25.96 5.85
N ALA A 476 -9.37 26.61 6.17
CA ALA A 476 -10.55 26.65 5.33
C ALA A 476 -10.60 27.92 4.48
N VAL A 477 -11.16 27.81 3.28
CA VAL A 477 -11.55 28.92 2.41
C VAL A 477 -13.05 28.87 2.13
N PRO A 478 -13.69 29.97 1.66
CA PRO A 478 -15.16 30.02 1.49
C PRO A 478 -15.72 28.96 0.53
N GLU A 479 -14.92 28.48 -0.41
CA GLU A 479 -15.29 27.50 -1.45
C GLU A 479 -15.16 26.05 -1.01
N ASP A 480 -14.57 25.79 0.17
CA ASP A 480 -14.37 24.44 0.68
C ASP A 480 -15.70 23.73 1.02
N ASP A 481 -15.66 22.40 1.02
CA ASP A 481 -16.82 21.55 1.30
C ASP A 481 -17.04 21.36 2.82
N PHE A 482 -17.61 22.37 3.46
CA PHE A 482 -17.98 22.30 4.88
C PHE A 482 -19.06 21.24 5.15
N VAL A 483 -19.95 20.97 4.17
CA VAL A 483 -21.06 20.02 4.33
C VAL A 483 -20.49 18.60 4.50
N SER A 484 -19.60 18.20 3.62
CA SER A 484 -18.94 16.88 3.74
C SER A 484 -18.10 16.75 5.03
N CYS A 485 -17.44 17.82 5.47
CA CYS A 485 -16.70 17.81 6.73
C CYS A 485 -17.61 17.62 7.94
N VAL A 486 -18.72 18.32 8.01
CA VAL A 486 -19.71 18.16 9.10
C VAL A 486 -20.36 16.77 9.04
N THR A 487 -20.71 16.29 7.84
CA THR A 487 -21.29 14.95 7.65
C THR A 487 -20.36 13.83 8.13
N GLN A 488 -19.05 14.01 7.98
CA GLN A 488 -18.05 13.02 8.34
C GLN A 488 -17.34 13.30 9.67
N ASP A 489 -17.95 14.11 10.53
CA ASP A 489 -17.46 14.42 11.89
C ASP A 489 -16.03 14.94 11.92
N VAL A 490 -15.68 15.87 11.03
CA VAL A 490 -14.40 16.56 11.00
C VAL A 490 -14.50 17.83 11.84
N ASP A 491 -13.61 17.98 12.83
CA ASP A 491 -13.51 19.21 13.63
C ASP A 491 -12.88 20.33 12.79
N LEU A 492 -13.40 21.54 12.91
CA LEU A 492 -12.99 22.69 12.11
C LEU A 492 -12.27 23.74 12.98
N GLY A 493 -11.03 24.06 12.65
CA GLY A 493 -10.24 25.09 13.32
C GLY A 493 -10.51 26.47 12.71
N LEU A 494 -11.42 27.24 13.29
CA LEU A 494 -11.95 28.48 12.73
C LEU A 494 -11.52 29.73 13.49
N SER A 495 -11.32 30.82 12.78
CA SER A 495 -10.83 32.10 13.33
C SER A 495 -11.53 33.36 12.81
N ALA A 496 -12.53 33.20 11.96
CA ALA A 496 -13.23 34.32 11.30
C ALA A 496 -14.75 34.09 11.31
N SER A 497 -15.50 35.16 11.37
CA SER A 497 -16.97 35.15 11.40
C SER A 497 -17.58 34.49 10.20
N TRP A 498 -17.04 34.70 8.98
CA TRP A 498 -17.51 34.03 7.76
C TRP A 498 -17.42 32.53 7.84
N ALA A 499 -16.33 32.02 8.43
CA ALA A 499 -16.10 30.59 8.56
C ALA A 499 -17.05 29.93 9.58
N LEU A 500 -17.33 30.61 10.70
CA LEU A 500 -18.37 30.17 11.64
C LEU A 500 -19.75 30.14 10.96
N SER A 501 -20.09 31.18 10.17
CA SER A 501 -21.35 31.20 9.42
C SER A 501 -21.47 30.04 8.44
N LYS A 502 -20.40 29.73 7.68
CA LYS A 502 -20.36 28.60 6.74
C LYS A 502 -20.51 27.25 7.46
N ALA A 503 -19.83 27.06 8.58
CA ALA A 503 -19.96 25.86 9.39
C ALA A 503 -21.39 25.68 9.94
N ALA A 504 -22.04 26.77 10.43
CA ALA A 504 -23.41 26.73 10.89
C ALA A 504 -24.41 26.48 9.75
N GLU A 505 -24.17 27.03 8.54
CA GLU A 505 -24.96 26.75 7.35
C GLU A 505 -24.88 25.26 6.97
N ALA A 506 -23.67 24.70 6.92
CA ALA A 506 -23.44 23.28 6.67
C ALA A 506 -24.14 22.40 7.72
N ALA A 507 -24.04 22.76 8.99
CA ALA A 507 -24.71 22.05 10.08
C ALA A 507 -26.24 21.99 9.93
N ARG A 508 -26.87 23.10 9.48
CA ARG A 508 -28.29 23.11 9.21
C ARG A 508 -28.70 22.20 8.04
N LEU A 509 -27.84 22.10 7.01
CA LEU A 509 -28.07 21.21 5.87
C LEU A 509 -27.92 19.74 6.25
N VAL A 510 -26.94 19.42 7.11
CA VAL A 510 -26.65 18.05 7.57
C VAL A 510 -27.63 17.60 8.66
N GLY A 511 -28.13 18.54 9.47
CA GLY A 511 -28.96 18.23 10.64
C GLY A 511 -28.15 17.81 11.89
N ALA A 512 -26.84 18.09 11.89
CA ALA A 512 -25.93 17.81 13.01
C ALA A 512 -25.05 19.04 13.29
N PRO A 513 -24.65 19.30 14.55
CA PRO A 513 -23.83 20.46 14.89
C PRO A 513 -22.41 20.35 14.31
N ALA A 514 -21.88 21.44 13.76
CA ALA A 514 -20.47 21.54 13.37
C ALA A 514 -19.60 21.62 14.62
N ARG A 515 -18.59 20.78 14.70
CA ARG A 515 -17.61 20.75 15.80
C ARG A 515 -16.50 21.73 15.48
N VAL A 516 -16.22 22.69 16.37
CA VAL A 516 -15.29 23.78 16.07
C VAL A 516 -14.24 23.99 17.18
N HIS A 517 -13.02 24.32 16.75
CA HIS A 517 -11.94 24.83 17.59
C HIS A 517 -11.69 26.30 17.26
N LEU A 518 -11.94 27.19 18.21
CA LEU A 518 -11.77 28.63 18.01
C LEU A 518 -10.29 29.02 18.14
N LYS A 519 -9.78 29.74 17.14
CA LYS A 519 -8.38 30.14 17.10
C LYS A 519 -8.20 31.61 17.47
N ILE A 520 -7.31 31.86 18.45
CA ILE A 520 -6.83 33.20 18.82
C ILE A 520 -5.40 33.42 18.29
N ASP A 521 -5.11 34.60 17.76
CA ASP A 521 -3.73 35.03 17.49
C ASP A 521 -3.11 35.62 18.75
N THR A 522 -2.15 34.90 19.29
CA THR A 522 -1.42 35.29 20.51
C THR A 522 -0.14 36.05 20.23
N GLY A 523 0.16 36.34 18.97
CA GLY A 523 1.33 37.11 18.56
C GLY A 523 2.19 36.46 17.47
N LEU A 524 1.65 35.46 16.75
CA LEU A 524 2.28 34.93 15.52
C LEU A 524 2.06 35.87 14.32
N GLY A 525 0.94 36.63 14.31
CA GLY A 525 0.62 37.56 13.23
C GLY A 525 0.30 36.87 11.91
N ARG A 526 -0.36 35.69 11.94
CA ARG A 526 -0.69 34.89 10.76
C ARG A 526 -2.17 34.60 10.65
N ALA A 527 -2.68 33.63 11.39
CA ALA A 527 -4.08 33.24 11.43
C ALA A 527 -4.54 33.13 12.88
N GLY A 528 -5.77 33.54 13.16
CA GLY A 528 -6.37 33.64 14.48
C GLY A 528 -7.15 34.93 14.61
N ALA A 529 -8.20 34.97 15.40
CA ALA A 529 -8.88 36.21 15.75
C ALA A 529 -7.92 37.09 16.54
N THR A 530 -7.91 38.38 16.26
CA THR A 530 -7.17 39.35 17.06
C THR A 530 -7.77 39.46 18.48
N ARG A 531 -7.04 40.03 19.42
CA ARG A 531 -7.57 40.28 20.77
C ARG A 531 -8.85 41.12 20.74
N ALA A 532 -8.94 42.09 19.82
CA ALA A 532 -10.10 42.94 19.68
C ALA A 532 -11.33 42.22 19.10
N GLU A 533 -11.12 41.20 18.28
CA GLU A 533 -12.18 40.41 17.65
C GLU A 533 -12.57 39.18 18.49
N TRP A 534 -11.76 38.78 19.48
CA TRP A 534 -11.93 37.53 20.21
C TRP A 534 -13.29 37.38 20.86
N GLU A 535 -13.72 38.39 21.64
CA GLU A 535 -15.02 38.36 22.31
C GLU A 535 -16.19 38.25 21.32
N SER A 536 -16.11 38.97 20.22
CA SER A 536 -17.13 38.95 19.17
C SER A 536 -17.19 37.56 18.48
N LEU A 537 -16.03 36.93 18.23
CA LEU A 537 -15.95 35.59 17.65
C LEU A 537 -16.56 34.54 18.61
N VAL A 538 -16.20 34.59 19.89
CA VAL A 538 -16.72 33.71 20.94
C VAL A 538 -18.24 33.90 21.10
N ALA A 539 -18.73 35.14 21.13
CA ALA A 539 -20.16 35.43 21.22
C ALA A 539 -20.94 34.86 20.04
N MET A 540 -20.39 34.99 18.84
CA MET A 540 -21.00 34.43 17.63
C MET A 540 -21.05 32.89 17.66
N ALA A 541 -19.97 32.24 18.07
CA ALA A 541 -19.91 30.79 18.19
C ALA A 541 -20.91 30.26 19.25
N LEU A 542 -21.00 30.93 20.41
CA LEU A 542 -22.00 30.62 21.45
C LEU A 542 -23.45 30.84 20.97
N GLY A 543 -23.68 31.83 20.12
CA GLY A 543 -24.98 32.00 19.46
C GLY A 543 -25.36 30.79 18.60
N PHE A 544 -24.44 30.32 17.77
CA PHE A 544 -24.65 29.11 16.96
C PHE A 544 -24.76 27.83 17.81
N GLU A 545 -24.03 27.77 18.92
CA GLU A 545 -24.14 26.65 19.87
C GLU A 545 -25.53 26.62 20.53
N ALA A 546 -26.07 27.80 20.92
CA ALA A 546 -27.42 27.92 21.45
C ALA A 546 -28.52 27.58 20.40
N GLU A 547 -28.26 27.81 19.12
CA GLU A 547 -29.11 27.36 18.00
C GLU A 547 -29.02 25.85 17.74
N GLY A 548 -28.08 25.13 18.34
CA GLY A 548 -27.81 23.71 18.09
C GLY A 548 -27.07 23.42 16.77
N THR A 549 -26.52 24.45 16.10
CA THR A 549 -25.78 24.30 14.82
C THR A 549 -24.28 24.21 14.99
N MET A 550 -23.76 24.38 16.23
CA MET A 550 -22.34 24.34 16.52
C MET A 550 -22.06 23.72 17.89
N THR A 551 -20.90 23.10 18.03
CA THR A 551 -20.33 22.68 19.31
C THR A 551 -18.92 23.23 19.42
N ILE A 552 -18.63 24.01 20.46
CA ILE A 552 -17.29 24.55 20.72
C ILE A 552 -16.47 23.47 21.42
N VAL A 553 -15.62 22.76 20.66
CA VAL A 553 -14.79 21.65 21.15
C VAL A 553 -13.48 22.15 21.76
N GLY A 554 -12.86 23.17 21.17
CA GLY A 554 -11.55 23.60 21.62
C GLY A 554 -11.26 25.08 21.41
N ILE A 555 -10.19 25.53 22.09
CA ILE A 555 -9.56 26.85 21.92
C ILE A 555 -8.08 26.63 21.68
N TRP A 556 -7.54 27.29 20.65
CA TRP A 556 -6.17 27.06 20.27
C TRP A 556 -5.42 28.28 19.73
N SER A 557 -4.10 28.16 19.71
CA SER A 557 -3.19 29.13 19.11
C SER A 557 -1.95 28.42 18.53
N HIS A 558 -0.96 29.21 18.13
CA HIS A 558 0.31 28.71 17.61
C HIS A 558 1.47 29.62 18.01
N PHE A 559 2.59 29.04 18.40
CA PHE A 559 3.79 29.80 18.76
C PHE A 559 4.49 30.39 17.55
N ALA A 560 5.06 31.55 17.74
CA ALA A 560 5.95 32.21 16.75
C ALA A 560 7.40 31.69 16.86
N LEU A 561 7.89 31.47 18.09
CA LEU A 561 9.29 31.22 18.41
C LEU A 561 9.46 30.02 19.39
N ALA A 562 8.65 28.97 19.28
CA ALA A 562 8.80 27.78 20.13
C ALA A 562 10.16 27.06 19.93
N ASP A 563 10.77 27.23 18.77
CA ASP A 563 12.10 26.73 18.39
C ASP A 563 13.28 27.59 18.90
N ALA A 564 12.99 28.68 19.62
CA ALA A 564 13.97 29.53 20.33
C ALA A 564 13.70 29.48 21.85
N PRO A 565 14.08 28.40 22.55
CA PRO A 565 13.83 28.24 23.98
C PRO A 565 14.39 29.42 24.78
N GLY A 566 13.56 29.97 25.68
CA GLY A 566 13.92 31.13 26.52
C GLY A 566 13.59 32.48 25.92
N ASP A 567 13.08 32.57 24.69
CA ASP A 567 12.59 33.84 24.14
C ASP A 567 11.34 34.32 24.90
N LYS A 568 11.35 35.60 25.27
CA LYS A 568 10.27 36.25 26.06
C LYS A 568 8.92 36.26 25.31
N THR A 569 8.93 36.11 24.01
CA THR A 569 7.70 36.02 23.18
C THR A 569 6.88 34.80 23.55
N ILE A 570 7.52 33.69 23.95
CA ILE A 570 6.85 32.46 24.39
C ILE A 570 5.96 32.75 25.61
N GLU A 571 6.51 33.42 26.62
CA GLU A 571 5.77 33.75 27.85
C GLU A 571 4.59 34.69 27.56
N LYS A 572 4.82 35.72 26.73
CA LYS A 572 3.77 36.64 26.29
C LYS A 572 2.65 35.93 25.58
N GLN A 573 2.99 34.97 24.68
CA GLN A 573 1.98 34.20 23.96
C GLN A 573 1.18 33.28 24.90
N LEU A 574 1.82 32.66 25.91
CA LEU A 574 1.15 31.86 26.93
C LEU A 574 0.21 32.70 27.77
N GLU A 575 0.64 33.91 28.20
CA GLU A 575 -0.18 34.84 28.94
C GLU A 575 -1.43 35.26 28.16
N VAL A 576 -1.24 35.66 26.88
CA VAL A 576 -2.36 36.02 25.99
C VAL A 576 -3.32 34.86 25.79
N PHE A 577 -2.78 33.63 25.61
CA PHE A 577 -3.58 32.43 25.43
C PHE A 577 -4.41 32.13 26.69
N GLY A 578 -3.79 32.23 27.88
CA GLY A 578 -4.49 32.06 29.15
C GLY A 578 -5.61 33.08 29.33
N GLN A 579 -5.35 34.37 29.04
CA GLN A 579 -6.37 35.44 29.11
C GLN A 579 -7.54 35.16 28.13
N ALA A 580 -7.26 34.71 26.89
CA ALA A 580 -8.28 34.38 25.93
C ALA A 580 -9.16 33.20 26.37
N CYS A 581 -8.57 32.18 27.00
CA CYS A 581 -9.31 31.05 27.59
C CYS A 581 -10.22 31.50 28.74
N GLU A 582 -9.74 32.37 29.61
CA GLU A 582 -10.56 32.88 30.72
C GLU A 582 -11.70 33.78 30.21
N VAL A 583 -11.47 34.61 29.22
CA VAL A 583 -12.52 35.39 28.56
C VAL A 583 -13.61 34.47 27.99
N ALA A 584 -13.22 33.46 27.20
CA ALA A 584 -14.18 32.53 26.63
C ALA A 584 -14.99 31.78 27.71
N LYS A 585 -14.33 31.35 28.75
CA LYS A 585 -14.95 30.70 29.94
C LYS A 585 -15.95 31.63 30.63
N SER A 586 -15.58 32.90 30.86
CA SER A 586 -16.48 33.88 31.47
C SER A 586 -17.72 34.20 30.64
N MET A 587 -17.61 34.05 29.30
CA MET A 587 -18.73 34.19 28.35
C MET A 587 -19.63 32.96 28.27
N GLY A 588 -19.21 31.80 28.82
CA GLY A 588 -20.03 30.59 28.87
C GLY A 588 -19.49 29.39 28.11
N VAL A 589 -18.32 29.45 27.49
CA VAL A 589 -17.68 28.28 26.86
C VAL A 589 -17.33 27.25 27.92
N ARG A 590 -17.76 26.00 27.76
CA ARG A 590 -17.63 24.96 28.79
C ARG A 590 -16.59 23.94 28.37
N ASN A 591 -15.58 23.71 29.22
CA ASN A 591 -14.56 22.66 29.12
C ASN A 591 -13.92 22.51 27.71
N PRO A 592 -13.46 23.59 27.07
CA PRO A 592 -12.85 23.47 25.75
C PRO A 592 -11.47 22.81 25.87
N ILE A 593 -11.11 21.96 24.90
CA ILE A 593 -9.75 21.41 24.74
C ILE A 593 -8.81 22.56 24.41
N ARG A 594 -7.82 22.83 25.25
CA ARG A 594 -6.85 23.91 25.06
C ARG A 594 -5.58 23.37 24.42
N HIS A 595 -5.14 23.95 23.33
CA HIS A 595 -3.93 23.49 22.65
C HIS A 595 -3.15 24.59 21.93
N ILE A 596 -1.83 24.66 22.18
CA ILE A 596 -0.91 25.65 21.57
C ILE A 596 0.41 25.00 21.14
N ALA A 597 0.86 23.93 21.82
CA ALA A 597 2.17 23.33 21.63
C ALA A 597 2.30 22.67 20.25
N ASN A 598 3.37 23.00 19.52
CA ASN A 598 3.88 22.30 18.32
C ASN A 598 4.99 21.33 18.73
N SER A 599 5.73 20.72 17.77
CA SER A 599 6.82 19.78 18.06
C SER A 599 7.86 20.34 19.04
N ALA A 600 8.30 21.57 18.85
CA ALA A 600 9.28 22.20 19.73
C ALA A 600 8.75 22.35 21.15
N ALA A 601 7.57 22.91 21.30
CA ALA A 601 6.95 23.08 22.61
C ALA A 601 6.55 21.74 23.26
N THR A 602 6.19 20.72 22.51
CA THR A 602 5.94 19.37 23.03
C THR A 602 7.19 18.78 23.68
N LEU A 603 8.36 18.95 23.03
CA LEU A 603 9.62 18.37 23.51
C LEU A 603 10.30 19.19 24.59
N SER A 604 10.10 20.52 24.63
CA SER A 604 10.91 21.41 25.49
C SER A 604 10.12 22.33 26.44
N LEU A 605 8.79 22.35 26.35
CA LEU A 605 7.99 23.33 27.11
C LEU A 605 6.74 22.72 27.77
N PRO A 606 6.88 21.90 28.83
CA PRO A 606 5.75 21.20 29.47
C PRO A 606 4.58 22.10 29.89
N LYS A 607 4.85 23.35 30.30
CA LYS A 607 3.79 24.32 30.66
C LYS A 607 2.88 24.73 29.49
N ALA A 608 3.26 24.44 28.24
CA ALA A 608 2.48 24.73 27.05
C ALA A 608 1.63 23.53 26.58
N HIS A 609 1.71 22.37 27.22
CA HIS A 609 0.99 21.18 26.77
C HIS A 609 -0.51 21.33 26.90
N PHE A 610 -1.01 21.97 27.95
CA PHE A 610 -2.42 22.10 28.27
C PHE A 610 -3.14 20.74 28.19
N ASP A 611 -4.21 20.65 27.38
CA ASP A 611 -5.02 19.43 27.25
C ASP A 611 -4.59 18.58 26.04
N LEU A 612 -3.96 19.20 25.03
CA LEU A 612 -3.60 18.54 23.76
C LEU A 612 -2.36 19.19 23.12
N VAL A 613 -1.39 18.37 22.73
CA VAL A 613 -0.21 18.80 21.98
C VAL A 613 -0.31 18.40 20.50
N ARG A 614 0.34 19.15 19.62
CA ARG A 614 0.27 18.99 18.16
C ARG A 614 1.66 18.84 17.52
N PRO A 615 2.39 17.76 17.81
CA PRO A 615 3.66 17.51 17.14
C PRO A 615 3.44 17.24 15.63
N GLY A 616 4.33 17.79 14.82
CA GLY A 616 4.39 17.56 13.40
C GLY A 616 5.74 16.95 13.02
N ILE A 617 6.75 17.80 12.80
CA ILE A 617 8.05 17.36 12.25
C ILE A 617 8.74 16.26 13.10
N ALA A 618 8.55 16.28 14.41
CA ALA A 618 9.13 15.30 15.32
C ALA A 618 8.57 13.88 15.10
N ILE A 619 7.34 13.73 14.58
CA ILE A 619 6.76 12.43 14.20
C ILE A 619 7.64 11.73 13.16
N TYR A 620 8.26 12.50 12.28
CA TYR A 620 9.09 12.02 11.17
C TYR A 620 10.57 11.85 11.56
N GLY A 621 10.89 11.99 12.85
CA GLY A 621 12.25 11.84 13.36
C GLY A 621 13.18 12.98 12.96
N ILE A 622 12.65 14.19 12.86
CA ILE A 622 13.41 15.39 12.49
C ILE A 622 13.31 16.40 13.64
N SER A 623 14.45 17.01 14.00
CA SER A 623 14.49 18.04 15.03
C SER A 623 13.63 19.25 14.64
N PRO A 624 12.84 19.81 15.57
CA PRO A 624 12.10 21.04 15.30
C PRO A 624 13.00 22.29 15.23
N GLY A 625 14.27 22.19 15.55
CA GLY A 625 15.25 23.27 15.50
C GLY A 625 16.49 22.98 16.33
N ALA A 626 17.66 23.34 15.84
CA ALA A 626 18.95 23.07 16.50
C ALA A 626 19.06 23.68 17.92
N GLN A 627 18.31 24.75 18.20
CA GLN A 627 18.29 25.39 19.54
C GLN A 627 17.42 24.61 20.54
N VAL A 628 16.49 23.78 20.06
CA VAL A 628 15.63 22.91 20.88
C VAL A 628 16.42 21.70 21.34
N GLY A 629 17.15 21.08 20.40
CA GLY A 629 17.97 19.88 20.62
C GLY A 629 18.17 19.11 19.31
N ARG A 630 19.05 18.13 19.33
CA ARG A 630 19.28 17.24 18.21
C ARG A 630 18.29 16.07 18.26
N VAL A 631 18.17 15.34 17.16
CA VAL A 631 17.29 14.15 17.04
C VAL A 631 17.61 13.13 18.13
N GLU A 632 18.90 12.87 18.37
CA GLU A 632 19.40 11.91 19.36
C GLU A 632 19.10 12.34 20.81
N ASP A 633 19.07 13.64 21.09
CA ASP A 633 18.81 14.18 22.42
C ASP A 633 17.38 13.85 22.88
N PHE A 634 16.47 13.60 21.94
CA PHE A 634 15.07 13.23 22.16
C PHE A 634 14.79 11.74 21.91
N GLY A 635 15.78 10.97 21.44
CA GLY A 635 15.58 9.58 21.07
C GLY A 635 14.72 9.38 19.80
N LEU A 636 14.59 10.41 18.94
CA LEU A 636 13.84 10.31 17.70
C LEU A 636 14.66 9.59 16.61
N VAL A 637 13.96 9.00 15.65
CA VAL A 637 14.58 8.25 14.54
C VAL A 637 14.06 8.79 13.20
N PRO A 638 14.93 9.28 12.29
CA PRO A 638 14.52 9.76 10.98
C PRO A 638 13.84 8.65 10.17
N ALA A 639 12.62 8.91 9.68
CA ALA A 639 11.77 7.90 9.06
C ALA A 639 11.87 7.84 7.54
N MET A 640 12.37 8.89 6.86
CA MET A 640 12.40 8.93 5.39
C MET A 640 13.82 8.69 4.87
N ARG A 641 13.95 7.78 3.88
CA ARG A 641 15.15 7.59 3.08
C ARG A 641 14.82 7.82 1.60
N VAL A 642 15.61 8.64 0.92
CA VAL A 642 15.47 8.90 -0.51
C VAL A 642 16.73 8.45 -1.23
N SER A 643 16.59 7.49 -2.14
CA SER A 643 17.70 6.94 -2.92
C SER A 643 17.30 6.73 -4.39
N THR A 644 18.31 6.50 -5.23
CA THR A 644 18.15 6.14 -6.64
C THR A 644 19.36 5.34 -7.11
N SER A 645 19.32 4.83 -8.33
CA SER A 645 20.47 4.20 -8.98
C SER A 645 21.14 5.17 -9.95
N LEU A 646 22.47 5.16 -10.02
CA LEU A 646 23.21 5.97 -11.00
C LEU A 646 22.81 5.59 -12.42
N SER A 647 22.48 6.56 -13.25
CA SER A 647 22.10 6.30 -14.65
C SER A 647 23.31 6.13 -15.57
N MET A 648 24.43 6.74 -15.21
CA MET A 648 25.68 6.69 -16.00
C MET A 648 26.88 7.04 -15.11
N VAL A 649 28.02 6.40 -15.40
CA VAL A 649 29.33 6.84 -14.92
C VAL A 649 30.25 6.95 -16.13
N LYS A 650 31.01 8.04 -16.24
CA LYS A 650 31.96 8.27 -17.33
C LYS A 650 33.21 8.99 -16.84
N ARG A 651 34.38 8.67 -17.47
CA ARG A 651 35.62 9.40 -17.25
C ARG A 651 35.64 10.68 -18.05
N VAL A 652 36.06 11.78 -17.46
CA VAL A 652 36.24 13.09 -18.11
C VAL A 652 37.61 13.66 -17.79
N SER A 653 38.16 14.47 -18.70
CA SER A 653 39.48 15.10 -18.52
C SER A 653 39.44 16.30 -17.56
N ALA A 654 40.57 16.65 -17.01
CA ALA A 654 40.75 17.88 -16.24
C ALA A 654 40.25 19.10 -17.02
N GLY A 655 39.62 20.04 -16.32
CA GLY A 655 39.05 21.25 -16.93
C GLY A 655 37.69 21.06 -17.59
N THR A 656 37.11 19.85 -17.63
CA THR A 656 35.79 19.60 -18.19
C THR A 656 34.72 20.31 -17.36
N GLY A 657 33.93 21.17 -18.04
CA GLY A 657 32.76 21.81 -17.43
C GLY A 657 31.61 20.85 -17.27
N LEU A 658 30.99 20.76 -16.09
CA LEU A 658 29.87 19.87 -15.78
C LEU A 658 28.55 20.64 -15.71
N SER A 659 27.50 20.06 -16.30
CA SER A 659 26.12 20.58 -16.32
C SER A 659 25.99 21.96 -16.97
N TYR A 660 24.80 22.56 -16.88
CA TYR A 660 24.50 23.86 -17.49
C TYR A 660 25.37 24.99 -16.93
N GLY A 661 25.87 25.85 -17.82
CA GLY A 661 26.65 27.04 -17.44
C GLY A 661 28.06 26.72 -16.97
N HIS A 662 28.48 25.47 -16.92
CA HIS A 662 29.81 25.03 -16.52
C HIS A 662 30.27 25.65 -15.19
N GLU A 663 29.39 25.77 -14.21
CA GLU A 663 29.69 26.35 -12.89
C GLU A 663 30.58 25.44 -12.03
N TYR A 664 30.81 24.23 -12.47
CA TYR A 664 31.81 23.30 -11.93
C TYR A 664 32.75 22.88 -13.06
N LYS A 665 34.04 22.86 -12.80
CA LYS A 665 35.05 22.29 -13.68
C LYS A 665 35.88 21.26 -12.91
N THR A 666 36.10 20.08 -13.50
CA THR A 666 36.95 19.08 -12.92
C THR A 666 38.37 19.56 -12.74
N LYS A 667 38.97 19.39 -11.56
CA LYS A 667 40.36 19.83 -11.25
C LYS A 667 41.42 18.87 -11.78
N ARG A 668 41.03 17.63 -12.06
CA ARG A 668 41.84 16.52 -12.57
C ARG A 668 40.98 15.63 -13.45
N ASP A 669 41.57 14.66 -14.10
CA ASP A 669 40.80 13.57 -14.74
C ASP A 669 39.98 12.85 -13.66
N ALA A 670 38.72 12.71 -13.88
CA ALA A 670 37.81 12.17 -12.88
C ALA A 670 36.67 11.34 -13.49
N ASN A 671 36.17 10.38 -12.74
CA ASN A 671 34.88 9.79 -13.02
C ASN A 671 33.77 10.75 -12.55
N VAL A 672 32.76 10.91 -13.36
CA VAL A 672 31.55 11.66 -13.00
C VAL A 672 30.34 10.74 -13.08
N ALA A 673 29.52 10.78 -12.05
CA ALA A 673 28.30 9.99 -11.94
C ALA A 673 27.07 10.87 -12.21
N ILE A 674 26.10 10.34 -12.95
CA ILE A 674 24.80 10.98 -13.19
C ILE A 674 23.80 10.37 -12.23
N VAL A 675 23.26 11.21 -11.37
CA VAL A 675 22.17 10.87 -10.44
C VAL A 675 20.85 11.33 -11.08
N PRO A 676 19.94 10.41 -11.43
CA PRO A 676 18.68 10.74 -12.12
C PRO A 676 17.62 11.26 -11.14
N LEU A 677 17.96 12.34 -10.43
CA LEU A 677 17.11 13.13 -9.53
C LEU A 677 17.34 14.60 -9.83
N GLY A 678 16.27 15.36 -9.95
CA GLY A 678 16.38 16.78 -10.22
C GLY A 678 15.36 17.61 -9.43
N TYR A 679 15.17 18.88 -9.81
CA TYR A 679 14.24 19.73 -9.10
C TYR A 679 12.76 19.31 -9.30
N ALA A 680 12.44 18.54 -10.34
CA ALA A 680 11.12 17.93 -10.50
C ALA A 680 10.87 16.79 -9.49
N ASP A 681 11.94 16.22 -8.89
CA ASP A 681 11.86 15.20 -7.84
C ASP A 681 11.91 15.80 -6.43
N GLY A 682 12.13 17.10 -6.33
CA GLY A 682 12.26 17.81 -5.06
C GLY A 682 13.69 18.22 -4.70
N VAL A 683 14.71 17.94 -5.52
CA VAL A 683 16.08 18.41 -5.26
C VAL A 683 16.14 19.92 -5.41
N PRO A 684 16.57 20.68 -4.39
CA PRO A 684 16.66 22.14 -4.49
C PRO A 684 17.61 22.58 -5.62
N ARG A 685 17.17 23.48 -6.49
CA ARG A 685 18.02 23.98 -7.58
C ARG A 685 19.24 24.74 -7.05
N ASN A 686 19.10 25.40 -5.91
CA ASN A 686 20.22 26.11 -5.23
C ASN A 686 21.22 25.16 -4.54
N ALA A 687 21.01 23.84 -4.62
CA ALA A 687 21.98 22.84 -4.19
C ALA A 687 23.20 22.74 -5.13
N THR A 688 23.23 23.48 -6.23
CA THR A 688 24.35 23.61 -7.14
C THR A 688 25.68 23.81 -6.39
N ASN A 689 26.64 22.90 -6.58
CA ASN A 689 27.96 22.87 -5.97
C ASN A 689 27.99 22.81 -4.43
N ARG A 690 26.87 22.41 -3.77
CA ARG A 690 26.80 22.34 -2.30
C ARG A 690 25.94 21.20 -1.73
N GLY A 691 24.95 20.74 -2.48
CA GLY A 691 24.07 19.66 -1.99
C GLY A 691 24.83 18.37 -1.71
N PRO A 692 24.70 17.76 -0.52
CA PRO A 692 25.38 16.53 -0.20
C PRO A 692 24.64 15.32 -0.78
N VAL A 693 25.38 14.29 -1.20
CA VAL A 693 24.84 13.02 -1.68
C VAL A 693 25.80 11.89 -1.33
N TRP A 694 25.29 10.75 -0.95
CA TRP A 694 26.10 9.53 -0.79
C TRP A 694 26.12 8.79 -2.12
N CYS A 695 27.29 8.61 -2.70
CA CYS A 695 27.46 7.72 -3.85
C CYS A 695 28.92 7.28 -3.99
N ALA A 696 29.14 6.16 -4.68
CA ALA A 696 30.50 5.58 -4.86
C ALA A 696 31.22 5.43 -3.51
N GLY A 697 30.52 4.90 -2.48
CA GLY A 697 31.07 4.57 -1.17
C GLY A 697 31.44 5.75 -0.27
N ALA A 698 31.07 7.00 -0.62
CA ALA A 698 31.37 8.16 0.21
C ALA A 698 30.35 9.29 0.06
N ARG A 699 30.35 10.19 1.05
CA ARG A 699 29.62 11.47 0.95
C ARG A 699 30.30 12.38 -0.07
N ARG A 700 29.55 12.85 -1.03
CA ARG A 700 29.96 13.68 -2.15
C ARG A 700 29.14 14.97 -2.21
N THR A 701 29.47 15.82 -3.17
CA THR A 701 28.76 17.10 -3.39
C THR A 701 28.26 17.16 -4.83
N VAL A 702 27.07 17.66 -5.04
CA VAL A 702 26.53 17.99 -6.35
C VAL A 702 27.53 18.85 -7.11
N SER A 703 27.88 18.44 -8.33
CA SER A 703 28.93 19.07 -9.12
C SER A 703 28.35 19.75 -10.39
N GLY A 704 28.16 21.05 -10.34
CA GLY A 704 27.46 21.82 -11.36
C GLY A 704 25.97 22.01 -11.06
N ARG A 705 25.23 22.62 -11.99
CA ARG A 705 23.81 22.94 -11.79
C ARG A 705 22.93 21.71 -11.69
N VAL A 706 21.98 21.72 -10.72
CA VAL A 706 20.89 20.77 -10.68
C VAL A 706 19.96 21.03 -11.86
N CYS A 707 19.67 19.98 -12.64
CA CYS A 707 18.75 19.99 -13.77
C CYS A 707 17.33 19.57 -13.34
N MET A 708 16.39 19.50 -14.28
CA MET A 708 15.01 19.13 -14.02
C MET A 708 14.92 17.70 -13.43
N ASP A 709 15.58 16.73 -14.08
CA ASP A 709 15.45 15.32 -13.78
C ASP A 709 16.79 14.66 -13.39
N GLN A 710 17.87 15.42 -13.22
CA GLN A 710 19.18 14.87 -12.89
C GLN A 710 20.16 15.91 -12.35
N PHE A 711 21.21 15.41 -11.69
CA PHE A 711 22.42 16.19 -11.38
C PHE A 711 23.68 15.35 -11.54
N VAL A 712 24.83 16.00 -11.57
CA VAL A 712 26.14 15.35 -11.74
C VAL A 712 26.90 15.38 -10.42
N VAL A 713 27.70 14.35 -10.18
CA VAL A 713 28.62 14.24 -9.04
C VAL A 713 30.01 13.87 -9.54
N ASP A 714 31.01 14.67 -9.20
CA ASP A 714 32.42 14.32 -9.38
C ASP A 714 32.82 13.31 -8.29
N ILE A 715 33.07 12.07 -8.69
CA ILE A 715 33.45 10.98 -7.79
C ILE A 715 34.97 10.70 -7.78
N GLY A 716 35.75 11.48 -8.52
CA GLY A 716 37.19 11.35 -8.62
C GLY A 716 37.61 10.03 -9.27
N ASP A 717 38.48 9.28 -8.61
CA ASP A 717 38.92 7.96 -9.08
C ASP A 717 38.12 6.80 -8.45
N ALA A 718 37.06 7.11 -7.69
CA ALA A 718 36.26 6.06 -7.06
C ALA A 718 35.63 5.14 -8.12
N PRO A 719 35.67 3.81 -7.92
CA PRO A 719 35.01 2.88 -8.80
C PRO A 719 33.50 2.98 -8.60
N ALA A 720 32.77 3.15 -9.70
CA ALA A 720 31.31 3.10 -9.73
C ALA A 720 30.85 2.77 -11.14
N GLN A 721 29.62 2.29 -11.26
CA GLN A 721 28.98 1.95 -12.53
C GLN A 721 27.52 2.38 -12.51
N ALA A 722 26.87 2.38 -13.69
CA ALA A 722 25.43 2.53 -13.79
C ALA A 722 24.73 1.42 -13.03
N GLY A 723 23.69 1.77 -12.25
CA GLY A 723 22.99 0.85 -11.36
C GLY A 723 23.46 0.90 -9.89
N ASP A 724 24.65 1.43 -9.59
CA ASP A 724 25.07 1.62 -8.21
C ASP A 724 24.17 2.64 -7.49
N GLU A 725 24.00 2.43 -6.19
CA GLU A 725 23.09 3.28 -5.40
C GLU A 725 23.66 4.66 -5.13
N ALA A 726 22.81 5.67 -5.23
CA ALA A 726 23.02 7.01 -4.71
C ALA A 726 21.91 7.34 -3.70
N VAL A 727 22.31 7.83 -2.50
CA VAL A 727 21.38 8.22 -1.44
C VAL A 727 21.37 9.73 -1.33
N LEU A 728 20.20 10.32 -1.50
CA LEU A 728 20.02 11.78 -1.37
C LEU A 728 20.07 12.15 0.11
N PHE A 729 19.23 11.52 0.93
CA PHE A 729 19.28 11.58 2.39
C PHE A 729 18.62 10.35 3.04
N GLY A 730 18.94 10.12 4.31
CA GLY A 730 18.43 9.06 5.14
C GLY A 730 18.61 9.35 6.62
N SER A 731 18.78 8.30 7.42
CA SER A 731 19.01 8.41 8.87
C SER A 731 20.37 8.97 9.27
N GLY A 732 21.34 8.93 8.36
CA GLY A 732 22.74 9.26 8.65
C GLY A 732 23.56 8.11 9.25
N ALA A 733 22.91 6.98 9.59
CA ALA A 733 23.55 5.87 10.30
C ALA A 733 24.68 5.19 9.51
N ALA A 734 24.59 5.14 8.17
CA ALA A 734 25.64 4.61 7.30
C ALA A 734 26.56 5.70 6.71
N GLY A 735 26.47 6.94 7.21
CA GLY A 735 27.24 8.08 6.75
C GLY A 735 26.59 8.87 5.60
N GLU A 736 25.41 8.47 5.16
CA GLU A 736 24.62 9.22 4.19
C GLU A 736 24.17 10.57 4.77
N PRO A 737 23.88 11.59 3.91
CA PRO A 737 23.34 12.86 4.36
C PRO A 737 21.97 12.69 5.06
N THR A 738 21.66 13.60 5.99
CA THR A 738 20.32 13.75 6.57
C THR A 738 19.54 14.87 5.86
N ALA A 739 18.24 15.00 6.16
CA ALA A 739 17.44 16.13 5.68
C ALA A 739 17.94 17.47 6.23
N GLU A 740 18.48 17.49 7.44
CA GLU A 740 19.11 18.66 8.07
C GLU A 740 20.40 19.08 7.35
N ASP A 741 21.21 18.11 6.89
CA ASP A 741 22.41 18.38 6.07
C ASP A 741 22.03 19.09 4.75
N TRP A 742 20.96 18.62 4.10
CA TRP A 742 20.43 19.26 2.91
C TRP A 742 19.90 20.66 3.18
N ALA A 743 19.17 20.82 4.28
CA ALA A 743 18.64 22.12 4.71
C ALA A 743 19.78 23.12 4.95
N SER A 744 20.80 22.70 5.70
CA SER A 744 21.99 23.51 5.97
C SER A 744 22.72 23.89 4.69
N ALA A 745 22.95 22.93 3.79
CA ALA A 745 23.65 23.16 2.53
C ALA A 745 22.91 24.11 1.59
N THR A 746 21.58 24.16 1.68
CA THR A 746 20.73 24.96 0.77
C THR A 746 20.13 26.21 1.39
N GLY A 747 20.40 26.46 2.70
CA GLY A 747 19.94 27.67 3.40
C GLY A 747 18.42 27.64 3.67
N THR A 748 17.88 26.48 4.00
CA THR A 748 16.47 26.28 4.34
C THR A 748 16.32 25.43 5.61
N ILE A 749 15.14 24.86 5.85
CA ILE A 749 14.81 23.99 6.98
C ILE A 749 14.48 22.57 6.50
N ALA A 750 14.72 21.58 7.35
CA ALA A 750 14.47 20.17 7.02
C ALA A 750 13.00 19.89 6.67
N TYR A 751 12.06 20.66 7.20
CA TYR A 751 10.64 20.66 6.83
C TYR A 751 10.45 20.78 5.31
N GLU A 752 11.12 21.77 4.69
CA GLU A 752 11.03 21.99 3.25
C GLU A 752 11.65 20.84 2.47
N ILE A 753 12.77 20.29 2.94
CA ILE A 753 13.47 19.21 2.26
C ILE A 753 12.58 17.97 2.13
N VAL A 754 11.96 17.51 3.22
CA VAL A 754 11.12 16.31 3.18
C VAL A 754 9.77 16.54 2.49
N THR A 755 9.16 17.71 2.70
CA THR A 755 7.82 18.01 2.17
C THR A 755 7.83 18.17 0.64
N ARG A 756 8.95 18.65 0.06
CA ARG A 756 9.05 18.90 -1.39
C ARG A 756 9.35 17.66 -2.23
N ILE A 757 9.61 16.49 -1.61
CA ILE A 757 9.82 15.24 -2.36
C ILE A 757 8.57 14.94 -3.18
N SER A 758 8.74 14.84 -4.50
CA SER A 758 7.66 14.78 -5.47
C SER A 758 6.70 13.61 -5.24
N PRO A 759 5.38 13.79 -5.39
CA PRO A 759 4.41 12.71 -5.35
C PRO A 759 4.54 11.73 -6.53
N ARG A 760 5.28 12.07 -7.61
CA ARG A 760 5.58 11.12 -8.71
C ARG A 760 6.43 9.93 -8.24
N SER A 761 7.05 10.05 -7.07
CA SER A 761 7.74 8.95 -6.39
C SER A 761 6.81 8.34 -5.35
N GLY A 762 6.39 7.11 -5.55
CA GLY A 762 5.59 6.37 -4.56
C GLY A 762 6.34 6.26 -3.23
N ARG A 763 5.59 6.14 -2.12
CA ARG A 763 6.14 5.90 -0.78
C ARG A 763 6.05 4.41 -0.49
N GLU A 764 7.19 3.83 -0.14
CA GLU A 764 7.32 2.44 0.26
C GLU A 764 7.44 2.38 1.78
N PHE A 765 6.46 1.82 2.46
CA PHE A 765 6.48 1.63 3.92
C PHE A 765 7.18 0.31 4.23
N LEU A 766 8.28 0.39 5.01
CA LEU A 766 9.10 -0.75 5.42
C LEU A 766 8.66 -1.30 6.78
#